data_9c72d9453b527c1d6ad6547f6b84da73
#
_entry.id   9c72d9453b527c1d6ad6547f6b84da73
#
_cell.length_a   1.000
_cell.length_b   1.000
_cell.length_c   1.000
_cell.angle_alpha   90.00
_cell.angle_beta   90.00
_cell.angle_gamma   90.00
#
_symmetry.space_group_name_H-M   'P 1'
#
loop_
_entity.id
_entity.type
_entity.pdbx_description
1 polymer ?
#
loop_
_entity_poly.entity_id
_entity_poly.type
_entity_poly.pdbx_seq_one_letter_code
_entity_poly.pdbx_strand_id
1 'polypeptide(L)'
;MELYNISNLSYSYPGSDMNALSDISLKINKGEFVILCGSSGSGKSTLLNLMKAPADAGTQKGKISFSGHFAGFVTQFTDEQIVCDKVWHELAFGAESIGLSQNEIRSQVSQTALFFGIEDLLYCDCDKLSGGQKQMINLASVMAMNPDVLLLDEPLSQLDPIASTQFISLLVRINKELGTTVIVTEHQLGGLLSVAKRAVMLDNGKVCHDGDASSLTEHLSENNHPMLFEMPAGVRASASVSNVLPLLDVPSAKNWYTSYGEKHTLVSPAAADDTLSEESCISVKNLSFGYKNSKRDIIRNLSLDIKQGSITAIVGGNGAGKSTLLSLICGTLKQNSGKITINGGKIGFLPQDPTLLFNKETLREEFADNADEIAAAFNLTHLLSRHPFDLSGGERQKAALAKLVSYGADILLLDEPTKAADAVYKQMFSALLKQLKADGKTIVIVSHDMDFCAETADICALLFDGEISVSLPPSQFFADSSFFTTDSAKIAKNVCDNVYTVAGLIASLGGRAENYGDLSGRFHGIKGDKPDTAVPQRKKRKRLSVFRKVMLSLGSVGFVFMLLAGTGIFPFEIPSEPFWLQYALLCVPMIMLIIGVAPKNSMAKPPVTAKKVTPSDIVAGVITAVLIPFTVILGTLFIPNDTRKHLLIILAVLVECLAAFFISFEKKKPSAKDIAVLAVLSAAAVAGRELFFMFPQFKPVAAIVIISGTALGAQAGFLVGAVSMLVSNMLFGQGMWTPWQMFAMGLLGFFAGIIFSKKRNTLALCIYSFLSVLVIYGGIMNISSVLTYTTDINLQTITAYIVSGIPFDLIHAVSTVIFVLITGDALLKKCCRLRVKFGLFQ
;
A
#
# COMPACT_ATOMS: atom_id res chain seq x y z
N MET A 1 27.52 26.88 -6.51
CA MET A 1 26.49 27.53 -5.68
C MET A 1 25.75 26.41 -4.94
N GLU A 2 25.71 26.46 -3.58
CA GLU A 2 25.01 25.45 -2.79
C GLU A 2 23.52 25.48 -3.10
N LEU A 3 22.93 24.35 -3.47
CA LEU A 3 21.51 24.18 -3.71
C LEU A 3 20.81 23.62 -2.45
N TYR A 4 21.37 22.55 -1.87
CA TYR A 4 20.98 22.04 -0.58
C TYR A 4 22.11 22.15 0.43
N ASN A 5 21.75 22.56 1.66
CA ASN A 5 22.62 22.49 2.81
C ASN A 5 21.85 21.82 3.97
N ILE A 6 22.23 20.59 4.27
CA ILE A 6 21.66 19.77 5.34
C ILE A 6 22.67 19.76 6.49
N SER A 7 22.22 20.10 7.69
CA SER A 7 23.08 20.20 8.87
C SER A 7 22.48 19.45 10.04
N ASN A 8 23.21 18.43 10.54
CA ASN A 8 22.89 17.62 11.71
C ASN A 8 21.44 17.09 11.70
N LEU A 9 20.96 16.65 10.55
CA LEU A 9 19.60 16.17 10.37
C LEU A 9 19.42 14.82 11.02
N SER A 10 18.48 14.74 11.96
CA SER A 10 18.01 13.48 12.54
C SER A 10 16.49 13.45 12.46
N TYR A 11 15.95 12.28 12.13
CA TYR A 11 14.51 12.10 11.97
C TYR A 11 14.04 10.74 12.47
N SER A 12 12.93 10.73 13.20
CA SER A 12 12.22 9.50 13.61
C SER A 12 10.75 9.57 13.22
N TYR A 13 10.23 8.44 12.72
CA TYR A 13 8.82 8.30 12.40
C TYR A 13 7.94 8.29 13.67
N PRO A 14 6.67 8.69 13.57
CA PRO A 14 5.75 8.66 14.70
C PRO A 14 5.62 7.23 15.28
N GLY A 15 5.79 7.12 16.60
CA GLY A 15 5.68 5.84 17.31
C GLY A 15 6.87 4.90 17.14
N SER A 16 7.98 5.35 16.54
CA SER A 16 9.25 4.62 16.48
C SER A 16 10.22 5.17 17.52
N ASP A 17 10.83 4.27 18.29
CA ASP A 17 11.90 4.62 19.22
C ASP A 17 13.28 4.74 18.52
N MET A 18 13.36 4.32 17.26
CA MET A 18 14.59 4.38 16.46
C MET A 18 14.55 5.55 15.47
N ASN A 19 15.69 6.21 15.30
CA ASN A 19 15.87 7.22 14.27
C ASN A 19 16.00 6.54 12.89
N ALA A 20 15.26 7.03 11.91
CA ALA A 20 15.42 6.66 10.50
C ALA A 20 16.62 7.38 9.86
N LEU A 21 16.94 8.57 10.35
CA LEU A 21 18.15 9.33 9.99
C LEU A 21 18.80 9.85 11.27
N SER A 22 20.12 9.81 11.32
CA SER A 22 20.92 10.22 12.49
C SER A 22 22.10 11.07 12.05
N ASP A 23 22.08 12.35 12.40
CA ASP A 23 23.18 13.31 12.23
C ASP A 23 23.68 13.42 10.78
N ILE A 24 22.77 13.52 9.82
CA ILE A 24 23.09 13.71 8.42
C ILE A 24 23.54 15.14 8.17
N SER A 25 24.76 15.29 7.62
CA SER A 25 25.27 16.57 7.14
C SER A 25 25.74 16.42 5.70
N LEU A 26 25.10 17.13 4.76
CA LEU A 26 25.31 16.97 3.33
C LEU A 26 25.11 18.30 2.61
N LYS A 27 26.01 18.61 1.67
CA LYS A 27 25.91 19.78 0.80
C LYS A 27 25.83 19.34 -0.66
N ILE A 28 24.88 19.87 -1.40
CA ILE A 28 24.70 19.58 -2.83
C ILE A 28 24.70 20.88 -3.59
N ASN A 29 25.51 20.97 -4.66
CA ASN A 29 25.61 22.13 -5.49
C ASN A 29 24.68 22.06 -6.70
N LYS A 30 24.39 23.24 -7.28
CA LYS A 30 23.56 23.33 -8.48
C LYS A 30 24.27 22.64 -9.67
N GLY A 31 23.49 21.84 -10.43
CA GLY A 31 23.95 21.09 -11.59
C GLY A 31 24.74 19.81 -11.27
N GLU A 32 24.85 19.40 -10.00
CA GLU A 32 25.44 18.10 -9.66
C GLU A 32 24.49 16.94 -10.07
N PHE A 33 25.10 15.81 -10.44
CA PHE A 33 24.44 14.52 -10.56
C PHE A 33 24.92 13.63 -9.42
N VAL A 34 24.06 13.36 -8.46
CA VAL A 34 24.37 12.64 -7.20
C VAL A 34 23.58 11.36 -7.12
N ILE A 35 24.26 10.24 -6.82
CA ILE A 35 23.61 8.99 -6.46
C ILE A 35 23.59 8.87 -4.93
N LEU A 36 22.41 8.61 -4.39
CA LEU A 36 22.22 8.17 -2.99
C LEU A 36 22.10 6.66 -2.98
N CYS A 37 23.11 5.96 -2.51
CA CYS A 37 23.14 4.50 -2.42
C CYS A 37 23.09 4.04 -0.96
N GLY A 38 22.88 2.74 -0.75
CA GLY A 38 22.77 2.13 0.57
C GLY A 38 21.79 0.96 0.58
N SER A 39 21.89 0.09 1.56
CA SER A 39 21.02 -1.07 1.71
C SER A 39 19.55 -0.69 1.88
N SER A 40 18.65 -1.64 1.69
CA SER A 40 17.22 -1.42 1.96
C SER A 40 17.01 -1.05 3.44
N GLY A 41 16.22 0.01 3.69
CA GLY A 41 16.00 0.53 5.04
C GLY A 41 17.09 1.48 5.58
N SER A 42 18.14 1.82 4.81
CA SER A 42 19.19 2.75 5.25
C SER A 42 18.76 4.22 5.39
N GLY A 43 17.54 4.58 4.97
CA GLY A 43 16.99 5.93 5.12
C GLY A 43 16.96 6.78 3.84
N LYS A 44 17.33 6.24 2.66
CA LYS A 44 17.38 6.96 1.37
C LYS A 44 16.07 7.70 1.04
N SER A 45 14.98 6.95 0.94
CA SER A 45 13.65 7.53 0.63
C SER A 45 13.18 8.51 1.69
N THR A 46 13.56 8.28 2.97
CA THR A 46 13.27 9.22 4.06
C THR A 46 14.00 10.53 3.84
N LEU A 47 15.28 10.47 3.47
CA LEU A 47 16.07 11.68 3.18
C LEU A 47 15.51 12.45 1.99
N LEU A 48 15.20 11.77 0.87
CA LEU A 48 14.60 12.41 -0.30
C LEU A 48 13.25 13.08 0.02
N ASN A 49 12.40 12.40 0.79
CA ASN A 49 11.11 12.97 1.19
C ASN A 49 11.27 14.23 2.07
N LEU A 50 12.25 14.26 2.97
CA LEU A 50 12.55 15.44 3.78
C LEU A 50 13.18 16.59 2.96
N MET A 51 13.92 16.25 1.89
CA MET A 51 14.44 17.25 0.95
C MET A 51 13.34 17.87 0.10
N LYS A 52 12.30 17.11 -0.24
CA LYS A 52 11.13 17.59 -0.98
C LYS A 52 10.32 18.60 -0.15
N ALA A 53 10.01 18.25 1.08
CA ALA A 53 9.19 19.06 1.98
C ALA A 53 9.45 18.70 3.44
N PRO A 54 9.24 19.64 4.40
CA PRO A 54 9.28 19.31 5.81
C PRO A 54 8.32 18.15 6.13
N ALA A 55 8.69 17.29 7.06
CA ALA A 55 7.86 16.15 7.43
C ALA A 55 6.54 16.61 8.08
N ASP A 56 5.41 16.10 7.58
CA ASP A 56 4.08 16.36 8.16
C ASP A 56 3.93 15.75 9.56
N ALA A 57 4.68 14.68 9.85
CA ALA A 57 4.62 13.95 11.11
C ALA A 57 5.99 13.38 11.47
N GLY A 58 6.23 13.16 12.77
CA GLY A 58 7.51 12.65 13.28
C GLY A 58 8.32 13.73 14.04
N THR A 59 9.51 13.36 14.48
CA THR A 59 10.41 14.26 15.19
C THR A 59 11.63 14.53 14.34
N GLN A 60 11.77 15.78 13.89
CA GLN A 60 12.93 16.25 13.14
C GLN A 60 13.82 17.13 14.03
N LYS A 61 15.13 16.89 13.98
CA LYS A 61 16.18 17.75 14.53
C LYS A 61 17.13 18.13 13.40
N GLY A 62 17.82 19.26 13.54
CA GLY A 62 18.68 19.79 12.49
C GLY A 62 17.92 20.63 11.46
N LYS A 63 18.60 21.02 10.38
CA LYS A 63 18.05 21.97 9.39
C LYS A 63 18.34 21.49 7.96
N ILE A 64 17.36 21.63 7.10
CA ILE A 64 17.51 21.52 5.63
C ILE A 64 17.29 22.94 5.08
N SER A 65 18.26 23.44 4.32
CA SER A 65 18.14 24.70 3.61
C SER A 65 18.18 24.40 2.10
N PHE A 66 17.19 24.89 1.39
CA PHE A 66 17.07 24.79 -0.07
C PHE A 66 17.09 26.20 -0.65
N SER A 67 17.99 26.44 -1.60
CA SER A 67 18.18 27.77 -2.24
C SER A 67 17.55 27.86 -3.63
N GLY A 68 16.90 26.79 -4.12
CA GLY A 68 16.15 26.78 -5.36
C GLY A 68 14.70 27.24 -5.19
N HIS A 69 13.96 27.32 -6.28
CA HIS A 69 12.54 27.68 -6.30
C HIS A 69 11.66 26.45 -6.17
N PHE A 70 11.96 25.36 -6.89
CA PHE A 70 11.14 24.17 -6.96
C PHE A 70 11.94 22.87 -7.02
N ALA A 71 11.60 21.92 -6.16
CA ALA A 71 12.15 20.57 -6.16
C ALA A 71 11.13 19.59 -6.75
N GLY A 72 11.44 19.05 -7.93
CA GLY A 72 10.65 18.01 -8.57
C GLY A 72 10.89 16.65 -7.92
N PHE A 73 9.85 15.85 -7.73
CA PHE A 73 9.94 14.55 -7.10
C PHE A 73 9.28 13.46 -7.95
N VAL A 74 10.02 12.39 -8.23
CA VAL A 74 9.52 11.20 -8.93
C VAL A 74 9.54 10.03 -7.96
N THR A 75 8.37 9.42 -7.74
CA THR A 75 8.20 8.32 -6.78
C THR A 75 8.56 6.97 -7.38
N GLN A 76 8.84 6.00 -6.53
CA GLN A 76 9.08 4.60 -6.92
C GLN A 76 7.87 3.96 -7.61
N PHE A 77 6.64 4.31 -7.17
CA PHE A 77 5.40 3.75 -7.70
C PHE A 77 4.75 4.70 -8.68
N THR A 78 4.86 4.41 -9.98
CA THR A 78 4.36 5.24 -11.07
C THR A 78 2.86 5.48 -11.00
N ASP A 79 2.07 4.45 -10.69
CA ASP A 79 0.62 4.51 -10.66
C ASP A 79 0.07 5.38 -9.51
N GLU A 80 0.85 5.59 -8.45
CA GLU A 80 0.46 6.45 -7.33
C GLU A 80 0.69 7.94 -7.63
N GLN A 81 1.51 8.26 -8.63
CA GLN A 81 1.85 9.63 -9.00
C GLN A 81 0.95 10.17 -10.11
N ILE A 82 0.54 9.34 -11.06
CA ILE A 82 -0.37 9.72 -12.15
C ILE A 82 -1.76 10.03 -11.59
N VAL A 83 -2.24 11.24 -11.85
CA VAL A 83 -3.54 11.76 -11.35
C VAL A 83 -4.57 11.84 -12.45
N CYS A 84 -4.15 12.16 -13.68
CA CYS A 84 -5.03 12.43 -14.80
C CYS A 84 -5.28 11.19 -15.68
N ASP A 85 -6.39 11.23 -16.43
CA ASP A 85 -6.81 10.17 -17.34
C ASP A 85 -5.95 10.11 -18.62
N LYS A 86 -5.49 11.26 -19.12
CA LYS A 86 -4.72 11.40 -20.36
C LYS A 86 -3.36 12.02 -20.12
N VAL A 87 -2.39 11.64 -20.95
CA VAL A 87 -1.02 12.14 -20.88
C VAL A 87 -0.96 13.66 -21.00
N TRP A 88 -1.70 14.27 -21.91
CA TRP A 88 -1.77 15.72 -22.05
C TRP A 88 -2.18 16.41 -20.75
N HIS A 89 -3.24 15.89 -20.09
CA HIS A 89 -3.72 16.44 -18.83
C HIS A 89 -2.70 16.26 -17.70
N GLU A 90 -2.00 15.12 -17.67
CA GLU A 90 -0.97 14.83 -16.68
C GLU A 90 0.22 15.79 -16.81
N LEU A 91 0.69 16.07 -18.03
CA LEU A 91 1.75 17.05 -18.27
C LEU A 91 1.31 18.49 -17.94
N ALA A 92 0.04 18.83 -18.17
CA ALA A 92 -0.49 20.16 -17.90
C ALA A 92 -0.80 20.39 -16.41
N PHE A 93 -1.13 19.34 -15.66
CA PHE A 93 -1.62 19.41 -14.29
C PHE A 93 -0.71 20.19 -13.33
N GLY A 94 0.61 19.95 -13.40
CA GLY A 94 1.57 20.67 -12.58
C GLY A 94 1.67 22.15 -12.93
N ALA A 95 1.67 22.47 -14.22
CA ALA A 95 1.73 23.84 -14.71
C ALA A 95 0.44 24.62 -14.38
N GLU A 96 -0.72 23.97 -14.44
CA GLU A 96 -2.00 24.53 -13.98
C GLU A 96 -1.99 24.80 -12.48
N SER A 97 -1.45 23.90 -11.70
CA SER A 97 -1.38 24.03 -10.23
C SER A 97 -0.55 25.21 -9.76
N ILE A 98 0.48 25.60 -10.51
CA ILE A 98 1.30 26.79 -10.23
C ILE A 98 0.73 28.08 -10.85
N GLY A 99 -0.41 28.00 -11.56
CA GLY A 99 -1.17 29.13 -12.05
C GLY A 99 -0.66 29.75 -13.36
N LEU A 100 0.01 28.96 -14.21
CA LEU A 100 0.43 29.43 -15.55
C LEU A 100 -0.78 29.70 -16.46
N SER A 101 -0.60 30.63 -17.40
CA SER A 101 -1.63 30.90 -18.40
C SER A 101 -1.76 29.75 -19.42
N GLN A 102 -2.91 29.61 -20.07
CA GLN A 102 -3.16 28.55 -21.05
C GLN A 102 -2.12 28.49 -22.18
N ASN A 103 -1.61 29.66 -22.63
CA ASN A 103 -0.59 29.70 -23.66
C ASN A 103 0.76 29.21 -23.17
N GLU A 104 1.13 29.54 -21.93
CA GLU A 104 2.34 29.05 -21.28
C GLU A 104 2.25 27.53 -21.05
N ILE A 105 1.10 27.02 -20.55
CA ILE A 105 0.87 25.59 -20.38
C ILE A 105 1.03 24.83 -21.70
N ARG A 106 0.40 25.30 -22.78
CA ARG A 106 0.55 24.70 -24.12
C ARG A 106 1.99 24.67 -24.58
N SER A 107 2.70 25.79 -24.42
CA SER A 107 4.11 25.89 -24.80
C SER A 107 4.95 24.89 -24.01
N GLN A 108 4.77 24.85 -22.69
CA GLN A 108 5.53 23.99 -21.78
C GLN A 108 5.29 22.51 -22.07
N VAL A 109 4.01 22.11 -22.22
CA VAL A 109 3.65 20.72 -22.54
C VAL A 109 4.23 20.30 -23.89
N SER A 110 4.14 21.17 -24.94
CA SER A 110 4.67 20.86 -26.26
C SER A 110 6.18 20.71 -26.25
N GLN A 111 6.91 21.62 -25.58
CA GLN A 111 8.36 21.54 -25.46
C GLN A 111 8.79 20.30 -24.70
N THR A 112 8.11 19.98 -23.60
CA THR A 112 8.37 18.78 -22.82
C THR A 112 8.13 17.52 -23.64
N ALA A 113 7.00 17.44 -24.35
CA ALA A 113 6.68 16.28 -25.17
C ALA A 113 7.74 16.04 -26.25
N LEU A 114 8.19 17.10 -26.93
CA LEU A 114 9.28 17.04 -27.94
C LEU A 114 10.60 16.60 -27.32
N PHE A 115 10.98 17.17 -26.16
CA PHE A 115 12.23 16.79 -25.49
C PHE A 115 12.24 15.32 -25.06
N PHE A 116 11.10 14.79 -24.63
CA PHE A 116 10.96 13.41 -24.17
C PHE A 116 10.64 12.42 -25.31
N GLY A 117 10.28 12.89 -26.51
CA GLY A 117 9.88 12.05 -27.65
C GLY A 117 8.58 11.29 -27.38
N ILE A 118 7.60 11.95 -26.77
CA ILE A 118 6.31 11.34 -26.34
C ILE A 118 5.10 11.97 -27.04
N GLU A 119 5.30 12.63 -28.18
CA GLU A 119 4.25 13.32 -28.92
C GLU A 119 3.10 12.39 -29.30
N ASP A 120 3.42 11.16 -29.72
CA ASP A 120 2.44 10.14 -30.10
C ASP A 120 1.60 9.64 -28.93
N LEU A 121 2.06 9.84 -27.69
CA LEU A 121 1.37 9.42 -26.48
C LEU A 121 0.46 10.48 -25.86
N LEU A 122 0.55 11.75 -26.31
CA LEU A 122 -0.14 12.88 -25.67
C LEU A 122 -1.66 12.66 -25.47
N TYR A 123 -2.30 12.00 -26.41
CA TYR A 123 -3.74 11.76 -26.39
C TYR A 123 -4.13 10.37 -25.90
N CYS A 124 -3.15 9.56 -25.51
CA CYS A 124 -3.38 8.24 -24.95
C CYS A 124 -3.91 8.34 -23.52
N ASP A 125 -4.70 7.34 -23.11
CA ASP A 125 -5.12 7.17 -21.73
C ASP A 125 -3.92 6.65 -20.91
N CYS A 126 -3.69 7.24 -19.75
CA CYS A 126 -2.55 6.88 -18.88
C CYS A 126 -2.61 5.40 -18.42
N ASP A 127 -3.80 4.86 -18.22
CA ASP A 127 -3.99 3.46 -17.81
C ASP A 127 -3.52 2.44 -18.86
N LYS A 128 -3.48 2.84 -20.14
CA LYS A 128 -3.06 1.97 -21.25
C LYS A 128 -1.57 1.94 -21.50
N LEU A 129 -0.81 2.77 -20.81
CA LEU A 129 0.64 2.87 -20.97
C LEU A 129 1.37 1.71 -20.30
N SER A 130 2.50 1.30 -20.88
CA SER A 130 3.42 0.36 -20.23
C SER A 130 4.09 1.00 -19.01
N GLY A 131 4.64 0.19 -18.09
CA GLY A 131 5.34 0.69 -16.92
C GLY A 131 6.48 1.66 -17.25
N GLY A 132 7.26 1.37 -18.29
CA GLY A 132 8.33 2.27 -18.75
C GLY A 132 7.79 3.58 -19.32
N GLN A 133 6.69 3.53 -20.09
CA GLN A 133 6.02 4.74 -20.57
C GLN A 133 5.44 5.58 -19.42
N LYS A 134 4.83 4.96 -18.43
CA LYS A 134 4.33 5.65 -17.22
C LYS A 134 5.46 6.35 -16.48
N GLN A 135 6.61 5.68 -16.31
CA GLN A 135 7.79 6.30 -15.68
C GLN A 135 8.31 7.49 -16.47
N MET A 136 8.34 7.39 -17.81
CA MET A 136 8.70 8.48 -18.69
C MET A 136 7.74 9.67 -18.56
N ILE A 137 6.41 9.41 -18.51
CA ILE A 137 5.39 10.44 -18.33
C ILE A 137 5.50 11.10 -16.94
N ASN A 138 5.74 10.34 -15.88
CA ASN A 138 5.96 10.91 -14.54
C ASN A 138 7.18 11.87 -14.53
N LEU A 139 8.28 11.46 -15.14
CA LEU A 139 9.44 12.35 -15.25
C LEU A 139 9.13 13.58 -16.10
N ALA A 140 8.42 13.41 -17.22
CA ALA A 140 8.02 14.50 -18.10
C ALA A 140 7.06 15.48 -17.40
N SER A 141 6.07 14.99 -16.62
CA SER A 141 5.13 15.86 -15.89
C SER A 141 5.83 16.71 -14.84
N VAL A 142 6.83 16.14 -14.15
CA VAL A 142 7.67 16.88 -13.20
C VAL A 142 8.54 17.91 -13.93
N MET A 143 9.13 17.53 -15.06
CA MET A 143 9.97 18.45 -15.86
C MET A 143 9.18 19.58 -16.50
N ALA A 144 7.89 19.38 -16.80
CA ALA A 144 7.00 20.44 -17.29
C ALA A 144 6.85 21.62 -16.33
N MET A 145 7.16 21.41 -15.03
CA MET A 145 7.19 22.46 -14.01
C MET A 145 8.55 23.17 -13.88
N ASN A 146 9.55 22.79 -14.70
CA ASN A 146 10.90 23.36 -14.74
C ASN A 146 11.61 23.39 -13.36
N PRO A 147 11.86 22.25 -12.73
CA PRO A 147 12.47 22.17 -11.40
C PRO A 147 13.96 22.52 -11.41
N ASP A 148 14.46 23.15 -10.31
CA ASP A 148 15.90 23.36 -10.08
C ASP A 148 16.63 22.05 -9.74
N VAL A 149 15.89 21.10 -9.15
CA VAL A 149 16.40 19.78 -8.78
C VAL A 149 15.35 18.71 -9.01
N LEU A 150 15.81 17.58 -9.52
CA LEU A 150 15.05 16.33 -9.60
C LEU A 150 15.46 15.38 -8.49
N LEU A 151 14.51 15.00 -7.66
CA LEU A 151 14.63 13.97 -6.63
C LEU A 151 13.93 12.71 -7.15
N LEU A 152 14.66 11.62 -7.38
CA LEU A 152 14.13 10.38 -7.95
C LEU A 152 14.33 9.22 -6.97
N ASP A 153 13.23 8.60 -6.56
CA ASP A 153 13.26 7.47 -5.63
C ASP A 153 13.08 6.16 -6.39
N GLU A 154 14.19 5.42 -6.58
CA GLU A 154 14.27 4.13 -7.29
C GLU A 154 13.57 4.13 -8.67
N PRO A 155 13.88 5.09 -9.57
CA PRO A 155 13.13 5.24 -10.80
C PRO A 155 13.32 4.09 -11.80
N LEU A 156 14.39 3.30 -11.69
CA LEU A 156 14.71 2.20 -12.60
C LEU A 156 14.09 0.86 -12.16
N SER A 157 13.61 0.77 -10.94
CA SER A 157 13.15 -0.49 -10.32
C SER A 157 12.00 -1.20 -11.05
N GLN A 158 11.27 -0.48 -11.91
CA GLN A 158 10.15 -1.02 -12.68
C GLN A 158 10.43 -1.17 -14.18
N LEU A 159 11.64 -0.80 -14.62
CA LEU A 159 12.04 -0.77 -16.03
C LEU A 159 12.77 -2.05 -16.43
N ASP A 160 12.56 -2.48 -17.67
CA ASP A 160 13.43 -3.50 -18.28
C ASP A 160 14.81 -2.90 -18.63
N PRO A 161 15.83 -3.70 -18.93
CA PRO A 161 17.18 -3.19 -19.18
C PRO A 161 17.28 -2.16 -20.31
N ILE A 162 16.44 -2.28 -21.35
CA ILE A 162 16.44 -1.35 -22.49
C ILE A 162 15.85 0.00 -22.05
N ALA A 163 14.69 -0.03 -21.42
CA ALA A 163 14.02 1.16 -20.89
C ALA A 163 14.88 1.86 -19.81
N SER A 164 15.58 1.10 -18.97
CA SER A 164 16.51 1.64 -17.97
C SER A 164 17.65 2.42 -18.62
N THR A 165 18.27 1.87 -19.66
CA THR A 165 19.34 2.56 -20.40
C THR A 165 18.84 3.86 -21.04
N GLN A 166 17.65 3.84 -21.65
CA GLN A 166 17.02 5.03 -22.23
C GLN A 166 16.72 6.08 -21.15
N PHE A 167 16.20 5.66 -20.01
CA PHE A 167 15.90 6.57 -18.90
C PHE A 167 17.15 7.22 -18.31
N ILE A 168 18.23 6.47 -18.11
CA ILE A 168 19.53 7.00 -17.67
C ILE A 168 20.06 8.02 -18.68
N SER A 169 20.02 7.71 -19.98
CA SER A 169 20.45 8.63 -21.04
C SER A 169 19.67 9.93 -21.01
N LEU A 170 18.37 9.87 -20.72
CA LEU A 170 17.50 11.03 -20.57
C LEU A 170 17.85 11.85 -19.32
N LEU A 171 18.12 11.24 -18.19
CA LEU A 171 18.59 11.94 -16.97
C LEU A 171 19.90 12.68 -17.22
N VAL A 172 20.82 12.06 -17.97
CA VAL A 172 22.08 12.70 -18.36
C VAL A 172 21.85 13.93 -19.26
N ARG A 173 20.92 13.84 -20.21
CA ARG A 173 20.52 14.97 -21.06
C ARG A 173 19.90 16.10 -20.22
N ILE A 174 18.98 15.79 -19.33
CA ILE A 174 18.36 16.78 -18.41
C ILE A 174 19.44 17.49 -17.59
N ASN A 175 20.38 16.75 -17.01
CA ASN A 175 21.45 17.35 -16.22
C ASN A 175 22.40 18.23 -17.08
N LYS A 176 22.87 17.73 -18.25
CA LYS A 176 23.87 18.40 -19.08
C LYS A 176 23.29 19.54 -19.91
N GLU A 177 22.09 19.35 -20.50
CA GLU A 177 21.51 20.33 -21.42
C GLU A 177 20.70 21.39 -20.70
N LEU A 178 19.93 21.00 -19.63
CA LEU A 178 19.10 21.92 -18.89
C LEU A 178 19.78 22.46 -17.62
N GLY A 179 20.89 21.86 -17.18
CA GLY A 179 21.59 22.23 -15.95
C GLY A 179 20.83 21.88 -14.66
N THR A 180 19.77 21.07 -14.75
CA THR A 180 18.99 20.62 -13.61
C THR A 180 19.83 19.70 -12.71
N THR A 181 19.81 19.94 -11.41
CA THR A 181 20.47 19.06 -10.44
C THR A 181 19.71 17.74 -10.35
N VAL A 182 20.39 16.60 -10.35
CA VAL A 182 19.78 15.27 -10.29
C VAL A 182 20.27 14.56 -9.03
N ILE A 183 19.34 14.11 -8.22
CA ILE A 183 19.58 13.27 -7.04
C ILE A 183 18.74 12.02 -7.20
N VAL A 184 19.39 10.87 -7.33
CA VAL A 184 18.72 9.60 -7.60
C VAL A 184 19.10 8.56 -6.57
N THR A 185 18.10 7.85 -6.03
CA THR A 185 18.34 6.64 -5.23
C THR A 185 18.19 5.42 -6.12
N GLU A 186 19.10 4.48 -6.01
CA GLU A 186 18.99 3.19 -6.69
C GLU A 186 19.70 2.08 -5.92
N HIS A 187 19.27 0.84 -6.18
CA HIS A 187 19.94 -0.36 -5.71
C HIS A 187 20.93 -0.89 -6.75
N GLN A 188 20.55 -0.94 -8.03
CA GLN A 188 21.43 -1.36 -9.11
C GLN A 188 22.27 -0.17 -9.59
N LEU A 189 23.52 -0.13 -9.17
CA LEU A 189 24.37 1.05 -9.34
C LEU A 189 25.06 1.14 -10.71
N GLY A 190 25.20 0.00 -11.42
CA GLY A 190 26.09 -0.11 -12.60
C GLY A 190 25.94 1.01 -13.64
N GLY A 191 24.75 1.15 -14.23
CA GLY A 191 24.55 2.16 -15.29
C GLY A 191 24.64 3.61 -14.80
N LEU A 192 24.25 3.87 -13.54
CA LEU A 192 24.25 5.21 -12.96
C LEU A 192 25.63 5.64 -12.50
N LEU A 193 26.44 4.75 -11.90
CA LEU A 193 27.80 5.08 -11.44
C LEU A 193 28.73 5.47 -12.59
N SER A 194 28.49 4.96 -13.80
CA SER A 194 29.26 5.34 -14.96
C SER A 194 29.03 6.80 -15.41
N VAL A 195 27.88 7.40 -15.03
CA VAL A 195 27.47 8.75 -15.44
C VAL A 195 27.49 9.77 -14.30
N ALA A 196 27.29 9.34 -13.06
CA ALA A 196 27.31 10.20 -11.90
C ALA A 196 28.73 10.48 -11.43
N LYS A 197 28.97 11.74 -11.09
CA LYS A 197 30.27 12.19 -10.60
C LYS A 197 30.44 12.03 -9.10
N ARG A 198 29.34 11.81 -8.36
CA ARG A 198 29.34 11.74 -6.92
C ARG A 198 28.35 10.68 -6.43
N ALA A 199 28.81 9.87 -5.51
CA ALA A 199 28.03 8.85 -4.82
C ALA A 199 28.06 9.11 -3.31
N VAL A 200 26.88 9.21 -2.70
CA VAL A 200 26.70 9.38 -1.25
C VAL A 200 26.08 8.10 -0.72
N MET A 201 26.78 7.43 0.17
CA MET A 201 26.30 6.17 0.75
C MET A 201 25.70 6.40 2.13
N LEU A 202 24.48 5.89 2.31
CA LEU A 202 23.81 5.82 3.61
C LEU A 202 23.83 4.39 4.14
N ASP A 203 24.23 4.26 5.40
CA ASP A 203 24.07 3.02 6.16
C ASP A 203 23.52 3.31 7.56
N ASN A 204 22.51 2.54 8.00
CA ASN A 204 21.86 2.69 9.30
C ASN A 204 21.47 4.15 9.64
N GLY A 205 20.98 4.89 8.64
CA GLY A 205 20.54 6.29 8.78
C GLY A 205 21.66 7.31 8.88
N LYS A 206 22.91 6.97 8.55
CA LYS A 206 24.07 7.87 8.55
C LYS A 206 24.73 7.90 7.18
N VAL A 207 25.41 9.01 6.86
CA VAL A 207 26.31 9.07 5.70
C VAL A 207 27.63 8.41 6.08
N CYS A 208 27.98 7.30 5.39
CA CYS A 208 29.23 6.59 5.62
C CYS A 208 30.29 6.91 4.56
N HIS A 209 29.87 7.29 3.37
CA HIS A 209 30.76 7.68 2.30
C HIS A 209 30.16 8.82 1.47
N ASP A 210 31.01 9.73 1.03
CA ASP A 210 30.66 10.85 0.13
C ASP A 210 31.88 11.12 -0.77
N GLY A 211 31.80 10.67 -2.01
CA GLY A 211 32.91 10.77 -2.94
C GLY A 211 32.53 10.35 -4.37
N ASP A 212 33.51 10.05 -5.18
CA ASP A 212 33.30 9.52 -6.52
C ASP A 212 33.11 7.99 -6.53
N ALA A 213 32.80 7.43 -7.69
CA ALA A 213 32.58 5.99 -7.84
C ALA A 213 33.84 5.13 -7.50
N SER A 214 35.05 5.68 -7.71
CA SER A 214 36.28 4.97 -7.38
C SER A 214 36.48 4.84 -5.89
N SER A 215 36.38 5.95 -5.16
CA SER A 215 36.49 5.99 -3.71
C SER A 215 35.38 5.20 -3.02
N LEU A 216 34.14 5.17 -3.61
CA LEU A 216 33.07 4.31 -3.11
C LEU A 216 33.45 2.82 -3.27
N THR A 217 34.00 2.44 -4.40
CA THR A 217 34.42 1.06 -4.69
C THR A 217 35.50 0.59 -3.67
N GLU A 218 36.50 1.42 -3.44
CA GLU A 218 37.55 1.18 -2.43
C GLU A 218 36.96 1.03 -1.04
N HIS A 219 36.10 1.97 -0.63
CA HIS A 219 35.42 1.95 0.68
C HIS A 219 34.61 0.68 0.92
N LEU A 220 33.83 0.24 -0.11
CA LEU A 220 33.03 -0.98 -0.04
C LEU A 220 33.87 -2.24 0.11
N SER A 221 34.99 -2.30 -0.61
CA SER A 221 35.89 -3.44 -0.59
C SER A 221 36.68 -3.53 0.71
N GLU A 222 37.24 -2.42 1.19
CA GLU A 222 38.02 -2.40 2.44
C GLU A 222 37.17 -2.81 3.66
N ASN A 223 35.88 -2.42 3.66
CA ASN A 223 34.95 -2.73 4.75
C ASN A 223 34.18 -4.04 4.54
N ASN A 224 34.45 -4.79 3.46
CA ASN A 224 33.65 -5.96 3.08
C ASN A 224 32.15 -5.68 3.16
N HIS A 225 31.73 -4.52 2.66
CA HIS A 225 30.36 -4.07 2.82
C HIS A 225 29.40 -4.81 1.89
N PRO A 226 28.21 -5.24 2.34
CA PRO A 226 27.23 -5.99 1.51
C PRO A 226 26.84 -5.31 0.21
N MET A 227 26.93 -3.98 0.15
CA MET A 227 26.68 -3.22 -1.10
C MET A 227 27.69 -3.49 -2.22
N LEU A 228 28.80 -4.19 -1.96
CA LEU A 228 29.67 -4.64 -3.03
C LEU A 228 28.94 -5.55 -4.02
N PHE A 229 27.91 -6.28 -3.60
CA PHE A 229 27.05 -7.08 -4.48
C PHE A 229 26.19 -6.27 -5.46
N GLU A 230 25.97 -4.99 -5.17
CA GLU A 230 25.23 -4.07 -6.06
C GLU A 230 26.15 -3.43 -7.13
N MET A 231 27.45 -3.63 -6.97
CA MET A 231 28.43 -3.09 -7.91
C MET A 231 28.47 -3.91 -9.22
N PRO A 232 28.88 -3.30 -10.34
CA PRO A 232 29.04 -3.97 -11.61
C PRO A 232 29.90 -5.23 -11.54
N ALA A 233 29.62 -6.21 -12.39
CA ALA A 233 30.33 -7.47 -12.46
C ALA A 233 31.88 -7.30 -12.59
N GLY A 234 32.34 -6.31 -13.33
CA GLY A 234 33.76 -5.99 -13.49
C GLY A 234 34.43 -5.56 -12.17
N VAL A 235 33.75 -4.72 -11.38
CA VAL A 235 34.23 -4.27 -10.08
C VAL A 235 34.35 -5.46 -9.12
N ARG A 236 33.29 -6.29 -9.02
CA ARG A 236 33.28 -7.49 -8.17
C ARG A 236 34.36 -8.50 -8.55
N ALA A 237 34.55 -8.70 -9.86
CA ALA A 237 35.61 -9.58 -10.37
C ALA A 237 37.01 -9.06 -10.02
N SER A 238 37.27 -7.75 -10.20
CA SER A 238 38.56 -7.18 -9.84
C SER A 238 38.84 -7.21 -8.34
N ALA A 239 37.83 -6.98 -7.52
CA ALA A 239 37.92 -7.05 -6.05
C ALA A 239 38.30 -8.45 -5.55
N SER A 240 37.89 -9.52 -6.25
CA SER A 240 38.17 -10.91 -5.87
C SER A 240 39.65 -11.32 -6.02
N VAL A 241 40.44 -10.61 -6.83
CA VAL A 241 41.85 -10.90 -7.14
C VAL A 241 42.84 -9.87 -6.61
N SER A 242 42.50 -9.13 -5.59
CA SER A 242 43.38 -8.21 -4.82
C SER A 242 43.63 -6.84 -5.42
N ASN A 243 42.97 -6.46 -6.50
CA ASN A 243 43.13 -5.11 -7.11
C ASN A 243 41.75 -4.55 -7.41
N VAL A 244 41.18 -3.80 -6.47
CA VAL A 244 39.88 -3.17 -6.65
C VAL A 244 40.02 -2.06 -7.71
N LEU A 245 39.33 -2.26 -8.82
CA LEU A 245 39.34 -1.29 -9.94
C LEU A 245 37.89 -0.82 -10.23
N PRO A 246 37.67 0.46 -10.49
CA PRO A 246 36.37 1.01 -10.83
C PRO A 246 35.92 0.65 -12.25
N LEU A 247 35.78 -0.64 -12.54
CA LEU A 247 35.35 -1.18 -13.83
C LEU A 247 33.84 -1.07 -13.97
N LEU A 248 33.35 0.15 -14.18
CA LEU A 248 31.93 0.49 -14.10
C LEU A 248 31.13 0.12 -15.35
N ASP A 249 31.81 -0.10 -16.48
CA ASP A 249 31.19 -0.48 -17.75
C ASP A 249 31.75 -1.80 -18.30
N VAL A 250 30.95 -2.45 -19.14
CA VAL A 250 31.32 -3.75 -19.74
C VAL A 250 32.59 -3.65 -20.65
N PRO A 251 32.79 -2.62 -21.48
CA PRO A 251 34.01 -2.50 -22.30
C PRO A 251 35.26 -2.42 -21.45
N SER A 252 35.30 -1.58 -20.43
CA SER A 252 36.46 -1.45 -19.51
C SER A 252 36.75 -2.75 -18.78
N ALA A 253 35.69 -3.41 -18.27
CA ALA A 253 35.81 -4.68 -17.61
C ALA A 253 36.33 -5.80 -18.55
N LYS A 254 35.86 -5.85 -19.78
CA LYS A 254 36.32 -6.80 -20.81
C LYS A 254 37.77 -6.61 -21.16
N ASN A 255 38.21 -5.37 -21.39
CA ASN A 255 39.61 -5.05 -21.69
C ASN A 255 40.52 -5.49 -20.55
N TRP A 256 40.12 -5.19 -19.31
CA TRP A 256 40.86 -5.64 -18.12
C TRP A 256 40.90 -7.16 -18.02
N TYR A 257 39.77 -7.85 -18.21
CA TYR A 257 39.66 -9.31 -18.13
C TYR A 257 40.53 -9.99 -19.17
N THR A 258 40.53 -9.50 -20.38
CA THR A 258 41.41 -9.97 -21.48
C THR A 258 42.87 -9.83 -21.11
N SER A 259 43.29 -8.61 -20.67
CA SER A 259 44.66 -8.33 -20.27
C SER A 259 45.11 -9.14 -19.05
N TYR A 260 44.17 -9.49 -18.16
CA TYR A 260 44.44 -10.37 -17.03
C TYR A 260 44.69 -11.81 -17.50
N GLY A 261 43.85 -12.31 -18.44
CA GLY A 261 43.97 -13.64 -19.03
C GLY A 261 45.25 -13.84 -19.85
N GLU A 262 45.82 -12.77 -20.44
CA GLU A 262 47.12 -12.83 -21.11
C GLU A 262 48.28 -13.07 -20.13
N LYS A 263 48.12 -12.67 -18.87
CA LYS A 263 49.15 -12.77 -17.83
C LYS A 263 48.96 -13.96 -16.87
N HIS A 264 47.75 -14.48 -16.76
CA HIS A 264 47.34 -15.51 -15.81
C HIS A 264 46.50 -16.56 -16.51
N THR A 265 46.60 -17.79 -16.09
CA THR A 265 45.76 -18.87 -16.63
C THR A 265 44.36 -18.75 -16.10
N LEU A 266 43.40 -18.53 -17.01
CA LEU A 266 41.98 -18.55 -16.68
C LEU A 266 41.47 -19.99 -16.54
N VAL A 267 40.57 -20.22 -15.59
CA VAL A 267 39.95 -21.51 -15.35
C VAL A 267 38.49 -21.49 -15.83
N SER A 268 38.19 -22.26 -16.87
CA SER A 268 36.79 -22.38 -17.29
C SER A 268 35.96 -23.09 -16.22
N PRO A 269 34.86 -22.47 -15.71
CA PRO A 269 33.96 -23.13 -14.77
C PRO A 269 33.39 -24.42 -15.42
N ALA A 270 33.24 -25.47 -14.60
CA ALA A 270 32.59 -26.68 -15.06
C ALA A 270 31.13 -26.39 -15.47
N ALA A 271 30.71 -26.94 -16.59
CA ALA A 271 29.30 -26.92 -16.96
C ALA A 271 28.48 -27.65 -15.87
N ALA A 272 27.41 -27.04 -15.42
CA ALA A 272 26.53 -27.70 -14.47
C ALA A 272 25.85 -28.90 -15.15
N ASP A 273 26.19 -30.08 -14.70
CA ASP A 273 25.62 -31.36 -15.15
C ASP A 273 24.39 -31.69 -14.32
N ASP A 274 23.36 -30.84 -14.37
CA ASP A 274 22.10 -31.14 -13.73
C ASP A 274 21.28 -32.07 -14.63
N THR A 275 21.25 -33.35 -14.29
CA THR A 275 20.33 -34.32 -14.89
C THR A 275 18.90 -33.99 -14.49
N LEU A 276 18.23 -33.23 -15.34
CA LEU A 276 16.81 -32.89 -15.16
C LEU A 276 15.94 -34.14 -15.35
N SER A 277 14.88 -34.25 -14.56
CA SER A 277 13.87 -35.30 -14.76
C SER A 277 13.33 -35.29 -16.19
N GLU A 278 13.11 -36.43 -16.79
CA GLU A 278 12.45 -36.51 -18.10
C GLU A 278 10.95 -36.19 -18.02
N GLU A 279 10.34 -36.30 -16.83
CA GLU A 279 8.91 -36.10 -16.64
C GLU A 279 8.54 -34.61 -16.68
N SER A 280 7.52 -34.30 -17.51
CA SER A 280 6.96 -32.95 -17.58
C SER A 280 5.91 -32.76 -16.49
N CYS A 281 6.13 -31.76 -15.62
CA CYS A 281 5.17 -31.33 -14.61
C CYS A 281 4.05 -30.46 -15.22
N ILE A 282 4.43 -29.51 -16.09
CA ILE A 282 3.48 -28.66 -16.83
C ILE A 282 3.81 -28.77 -18.31
N SER A 283 2.80 -29.12 -19.13
CA SER A 283 2.92 -29.11 -20.57
C SER A 283 1.90 -28.17 -21.20
N VAL A 284 2.39 -27.18 -21.90
CA VAL A 284 1.62 -26.20 -22.66
C VAL A 284 1.80 -26.50 -24.15
N LYS A 285 0.71 -26.67 -24.87
CA LYS A 285 0.74 -27.01 -26.31
C LYS A 285 -0.16 -26.09 -27.11
N ASN A 286 0.42 -25.42 -28.10
CA ASN A 286 -0.24 -24.55 -29.07
C ASN A 286 -1.19 -23.54 -28.41
N LEU A 287 -0.77 -22.93 -27.29
CA LEU A 287 -1.57 -22.02 -26.50
C LEU A 287 -1.72 -20.67 -27.20
N SER A 288 -2.96 -20.20 -27.34
CA SER A 288 -3.23 -18.85 -27.82
C SER A 288 -4.25 -18.13 -26.92
N PHE A 289 -3.98 -16.84 -26.69
CA PHE A 289 -4.84 -16.00 -25.84
C PHE A 289 -4.73 -14.52 -26.23
N GLY A 290 -5.89 -13.86 -26.26
CA GLY A 290 -6.01 -12.40 -26.38
C GLY A 290 -7.11 -11.87 -25.47
N TYR A 291 -6.93 -10.68 -24.91
CA TYR A 291 -7.96 -10.01 -24.13
C TYR A 291 -9.10 -9.51 -25.03
N LYS A 292 -10.33 -9.49 -24.54
CA LYS A 292 -11.55 -9.17 -25.30
C LYS A 292 -11.50 -7.84 -26.08
N ASN A 293 -10.68 -6.88 -25.64
CA ASN A 293 -10.56 -5.56 -26.28
C ASN A 293 -9.23 -5.39 -27.03
N SER A 294 -8.41 -6.43 -27.13
CA SER A 294 -7.14 -6.38 -27.85
C SER A 294 -7.33 -6.72 -29.33
N LYS A 295 -6.69 -5.94 -30.21
CA LYS A 295 -6.66 -6.22 -31.65
C LYS A 295 -5.73 -7.37 -32.03
N ARG A 296 -4.85 -7.81 -31.11
CA ARG A 296 -3.88 -8.88 -31.35
C ARG A 296 -3.86 -9.84 -30.18
N ASP A 297 -3.62 -11.11 -30.44
CA ASP A 297 -3.34 -12.11 -29.42
C ASP A 297 -2.01 -11.79 -28.73
N ILE A 298 -2.00 -11.89 -27.40
CA ILE A 298 -0.81 -11.66 -26.57
C ILE A 298 0.04 -12.93 -26.52
N ILE A 299 -0.60 -14.08 -26.46
CA ILE A 299 0.06 -15.40 -26.56
C ILE A 299 -0.39 -16.02 -27.88
N ARG A 300 0.60 -16.52 -28.68
CA ARG A 300 0.37 -17.05 -30.01
C ARG A 300 1.05 -18.40 -30.13
N ASN A 301 0.27 -19.44 -30.36
CA ASN A 301 0.74 -20.81 -30.62
C ASN A 301 1.90 -21.25 -29.70
N LEU A 302 1.89 -20.83 -28.46
CA LEU A 302 2.97 -21.03 -27.49
C LEU A 302 3.00 -22.50 -27.05
N SER A 303 4.18 -23.10 -27.08
CA SER A 303 4.42 -24.43 -26.53
C SER A 303 5.60 -24.39 -25.58
N LEU A 304 5.45 -24.97 -24.39
CA LEU A 304 6.45 -24.98 -23.33
C LEU A 304 6.26 -26.21 -22.44
N ASP A 305 7.32 -26.94 -22.18
CA ASP A 305 7.34 -28.07 -21.25
C ASP A 305 8.22 -27.71 -20.03
N ILE A 306 7.67 -27.80 -18.84
CA ILE A 306 8.35 -27.53 -17.58
C ILE A 306 8.58 -28.86 -16.87
N LYS A 307 9.82 -29.16 -16.56
CA LYS A 307 10.24 -30.41 -15.95
C LYS A 307 9.94 -30.45 -14.47
N GLN A 308 9.60 -31.64 -13.96
CA GLN A 308 9.34 -31.83 -12.53
C GLN A 308 10.61 -31.61 -11.71
N GLY A 309 10.49 -30.90 -10.58
CA GLY A 309 11.61 -30.60 -9.69
C GLY A 309 12.65 -29.65 -10.29
N SER A 310 12.29 -28.89 -11.35
CA SER A 310 13.16 -27.90 -11.97
C SER A 310 12.75 -26.47 -11.63
N ILE A 311 13.72 -25.55 -11.77
CA ILE A 311 13.49 -24.09 -11.77
C ILE A 311 13.56 -23.62 -13.22
N THR A 312 12.44 -23.23 -13.80
CA THR A 312 12.37 -22.68 -15.15
C THR A 312 12.16 -21.18 -15.10
N ALA A 313 13.08 -20.40 -15.67
CA ALA A 313 12.95 -18.95 -15.81
C ALA A 313 12.36 -18.60 -17.18
N ILE A 314 11.28 -17.83 -17.20
CA ILE A 314 10.69 -17.25 -18.42
C ILE A 314 11.11 -15.78 -18.47
N VAL A 315 11.99 -15.47 -19.41
CA VAL A 315 12.55 -14.13 -19.62
C VAL A 315 11.96 -13.47 -20.86
N GLY A 316 12.04 -12.15 -20.95
CA GLY A 316 11.52 -11.39 -22.10
C GLY A 316 11.22 -9.95 -21.76
N GLY A 317 10.99 -9.11 -22.75
CA GLY A 317 10.66 -7.69 -22.58
C GLY A 317 9.34 -7.45 -21.85
N ASN A 318 9.15 -6.22 -21.38
CA ASN A 318 7.87 -5.82 -20.78
C ASN A 318 6.75 -5.87 -21.84
N GLY A 319 5.59 -6.41 -21.45
CA GLY A 319 4.46 -6.60 -22.36
C GLY A 319 4.52 -7.85 -23.24
N ALA A 320 5.57 -8.69 -23.17
CA ALA A 320 5.70 -9.92 -23.96
C ALA A 320 4.64 -11.01 -23.62
N GLY A 321 3.87 -10.83 -22.53
CA GLY A 321 2.84 -11.79 -22.13
C GLY A 321 3.22 -12.74 -20.98
N LYS A 322 4.34 -12.48 -20.28
CA LYS A 322 4.86 -13.34 -19.21
C LYS A 322 3.85 -13.58 -18.07
N SER A 323 3.33 -12.53 -17.46
CA SER A 323 2.32 -12.62 -16.38
C SER A 323 1.00 -13.21 -16.87
N THR A 324 0.65 -12.96 -18.15
CA THR A 324 -0.51 -13.57 -18.80
C THR A 324 -0.34 -15.09 -18.92
N LEU A 325 0.84 -15.56 -19.29
CA LEU A 325 1.17 -16.99 -19.37
C LEU A 325 1.04 -17.65 -17.98
N LEU A 326 1.60 -17.05 -16.92
CA LEU A 326 1.43 -17.58 -15.56
C LEU A 326 -0.04 -17.63 -15.14
N SER A 327 -0.82 -16.59 -15.47
CA SER A 327 -2.26 -16.53 -15.17
C SER A 327 -3.06 -17.60 -15.91
N LEU A 328 -2.67 -17.95 -17.12
CA LEU A 328 -3.26 -19.05 -17.90
C LEU A 328 -2.89 -20.41 -17.30
N ILE A 329 -1.64 -20.62 -16.91
CA ILE A 329 -1.18 -21.85 -16.25
C ILE A 329 -1.89 -22.03 -14.89
N CYS A 330 -2.03 -20.94 -14.12
CA CYS A 330 -2.75 -20.95 -12.84
C CYS A 330 -4.26 -21.16 -12.99
N GLY A 331 -4.82 -21.01 -14.21
CA GLY A 331 -6.25 -21.14 -14.48
C GLY A 331 -7.10 -19.93 -14.08
N THR A 332 -6.49 -18.79 -13.74
CA THR A 332 -7.20 -17.52 -13.49
C THR A 332 -7.73 -16.89 -14.78
N LEU A 333 -7.06 -17.15 -15.90
CA LEU A 333 -7.50 -16.80 -17.25
C LEU A 333 -7.82 -18.09 -18.03
N LYS A 334 -8.76 -18.00 -18.96
CA LYS A 334 -9.14 -19.12 -19.84
C LYS A 334 -8.58 -18.88 -21.24
N GLN A 335 -7.84 -19.83 -21.75
CA GLN A 335 -7.24 -19.79 -23.10
C GLN A 335 -8.30 -19.75 -24.20
N ASN A 336 -7.96 -19.15 -25.34
CA ASN A 336 -8.80 -19.14 -26.54
C ASN A 336 -8.64 -20.47 -27.31
N SER A 337 -7.40 -20.97 -27.39
CA SER A 337 -7.09 -22.28 -28.03
C SER A 337 -5.85 -22.90 -27.36
N GLY A 338 -5.58 -24.17 -27.69
CA GLY A 338 -4.47 -24.94 -27.15
C GLY A 338 -4.85 -25.70 -25.87
N LYS A 339 -3.85 -26.35 -25.27
CA LYS A 339 -4.05 -27.22 -24.12
C LYS A 339 -2.96 -26.98 -23.08
N ILE A 340 -3.35 -26.84 -21.83
CA ILE A 340 -2.45 -26.82 -20.66
C ILE A 340 -2.74 -28.13 -19.90
N THR A 341 -1.70 -28.92 -19.66
CA THR A 341 -1.78 -30.13 -18.84
C THR A 341 -0.85 -29.97 -17.66
N ILE A 342 -1.35 -30.21 -16.45
CA ILE A 342 -0.60 -30.13 -15.21
C ILE A 342 -0.60 -31.52 -14.59
N ASN A 343 0.60 -32.08 -14.44
CA ASN A 343 0.83 -33.40 -13.89
C ASN A 343 1.34 -33.24 -12.45
N GLY A 344 0.42 -33.36 -11.50
CA GLY A 344 0.75 -33.38 -10.07
C GLY A 344 0.60 -32.05 -9.34
N GLY A 345 0.38 -32.15 -8.05
CA GLY A 345 0.58 -31.11 -7.04
C GLY A 345 -0.40 -29.92 -7.03
N LYS A 346 -0.31 -29.15 -5.96
CA LYS A 346 -1.03 -27.88 -5.79
C LYS A 346 -0.20 -26.74 -6.36
N ILE A 347 -0.84 -25.86 -7.13
CA ILE A 347 -0.23 -24.65 -7.65
C ILE A 347 -0.32 -23.54 -6.61
N GLY A 348 0.81 -22.90 -6.30
CA GLY A 348 0.92 -21.64 -5.60
C GLY A 348 1.33 -20.54 -6.59
N PHE A 349 0.53 -19.49 -6.69
CA PHE A 349 0.84 -18.36 -7.56
C PHE A 349 1.20 -17.13 -6.72
N LEU A 350 2.41 -16.60 -6.90
CA LEU A 350 2.87 -15.33 -6.36
C LEU A 350 2.73 -14.26 -7.44
N PRO A 351 1.72 -13.39 -7.35
CA PRO A 351 1.56 -12.30 -8.31
C PRO A 351 2.61 -11.20 -8.08
N GLN A 352 2.80 -10.35 -9.07
CA GLN A 352 3.72 -9.20 -9.03
C GLN A 352 3.47 -8.28 -7.82
N ASP A 353 2.19 -8.08 -7.44
CA ASP A 353 1.82 -7.44 -6.18
C ASP A 353 1.47 -8.51 -5.12
N PRO A 354 2.39 -8.82 -4.20
CA PRO A 354 2.16 -9.82 -3.16
C PRO A 354 1.07 -9.43 -2.16
N THR A 355 0.64 -8.16 -2.14
CA THR A 355 -0.43 -7.70 -1.23
C THR A 355 -1.76 -8.39 -1.50
N LEU A 356 -1.99 -8.81 -2.75
CA LEU A 356 -3.20 -9.54 -3.18
C LEU A 356 -3.38 -10.90 -2.48
N LEU A 357 -2.30 -11.47 -1.97
CA LEU A 357 -2.35 -12.74 -1.26
C LEU A 357 -2.79 -12.60 0.21
N PHE A 358 -2.65 -11.40 0.79
CA PHE A 358 -2.89 -11.20 2.21
C PHE A 358 -4.31 -10.73 2.50
N ASN A 359 -4.98 -11.42 3.45
CA ASN A 359 -6.34 -11.11 3.85
C ASN A 359 -6.57 -11.17 5.37
N LYS A 360 -5.53 -11.40 6.17
CA LYS A 360 -5.59 -11.45 7.63
C LYS A 360 -4.92 -10.23 8.25
N GLU A 361 -5.13 -10.04 9.55
CA GLU A 361 -4.63 -8.88 10.27
C GLU A 361 -3.17 -9.02 10.74
N THR A 362 -2.71 -10.24 10.92
CA THR A 362 -1.33 -10.52 11.34
C THR A 362 -0.70 -11.56 10.43
N LEU A 363 0.62 -11.49 10.29
CA LEU A 363 1.37 -12.46 9.52
C LEU A 363 1.20 -13.89 10.09
N ARG A 364 1.10 -14.03 11.42
CA ARG A 364 0.81 -15.32 12.07
C ARG A 364 -0.50 -15.93 11.60
N GLU A 365 -1.54 -15.13 11.41
CA GLU A 365 -2.84 -15.61 10.95
C GLU A 365 -2.87 -15.95 9.45
N GLU A 366 -1.91 -15.41 8.68
CA GLU A 366 -1.79 -15.68 7.24
C GLU A 366 -1.19 -17.06 6.96
N PHE A 367 -0.33 -17.57 7.84
CA PHE A 367 0.25 -18.89 7.69
C PHE A 367 -0.72 -19.98 8.16
N ALA A 368 -0.53 -21.20 7.67
CA ALA A 368 -1.26 -22.37 8.14
C ALA A 368 -0.87 -22.71 9.59
N ASP A 369 -1.26 -23.89 10.08
CA ASP A 369 -1.07 -24.29 11.49
C ASP A 369 0.39 -24.34 11.95
N ASN A 370 1.37 -24.34 11.03
CA ASN A 370 2.83 -24.35 11.27
C ASN A 370 3.49 -22.96 11.18
N ALA A 371 2.79 -21.90 11.61
CA ALA A 371 3.24 -20.53 11.45
C ALA A 371 4.63 -20.24 12.07
N ASP A 372 4.96 -20.83 13.20
CA ASP A 372 6.26 -20.59 13.88
C ASP A 372 7.42 -21.26 13.12
N GLU A 373 7.24 -22.47 12.59
CA GLU A 373 8.25 -23.18 11.80
C GLU A 373 8.53 -22.46 10.47
N ILE A 374 7.46 -22.12 9.75
CA ILE A 374 7.57 -21.39 8.49
C ILE A 374 8.21 -20.03 8.71
N ALA A 375 7.80 -19.29 9.75
CA ALA A 375 8.38 -18.00 10.05
C ALA A 375 9.89 -18.11 10.40
N ALA A 376 10.30 -19.16 11.09
CA ALA A 376 11.70 -19.42 11.38
C ALA A 376 12.48 -19.71 10.09
N ALA A 377 11.96 -20.62 9.23
CA ALA A 377 12.58 -20.99 7.95
C ALA A 377 12.78 -19.80 7.02
N PHE A 378 11.81 -18.85 7.00
CA PHE A 378 11.88 -17.65 6.16
C PHE A 378 12.45 -16.42 6.86
N ASN A 379 12.97 -16.57 8.11
CA ASN A 379 13.47 -15.46 8.94
C ASN A 379 12.44 -14.33 9.15
N LEU A 380 11.19 -14.70 9.43
CA LEU A 380 10.04 -13.80 9.62
C LEU A 380 9.50 -13.82 11.06
N THR A 381 10.16 -14.52 12.00
CA THR A 381 9.66 -14.72 13.37
C THR A 381 9.37 -13.40 14.10
N HIS A 382 10.24 -12.40 13.91
CA HIS A 382 10.09 -11.06 14.52
C HIS A 382 8.94 -10.24 13.91
N LEU A 383 8.37 -10.67 12.78
CA LEU A 383 7.30 -10.00 12.05
C LEU A 383 5.93 -10.64 12.24
N LEU A 384 5.84 -11.78 12.92
CA LEU A 384 4.58 -12.54 13.04
C LEU A 384 3.39 -11.77 13.61
N SER A 385 3.65 -10.78 14.47
CA SER A 385 2.61 -9.92 15.06
C SER A 385 2.25 -8.71 14.19
N ARG A 386 3.03 -8.42 13.14
CA ARG A 386 2.80 -7.27 12.26
C ARG A 386 1.71 -7.56 11.23
N HIS A 387 1.06 -6.49 10.78
CA HIS A 387 0.14 -6.58 9.65
C HIS A 387 0.93 -6.73 8.35
N PRO A 388 0.53 -7.61 7.39
CA PRO A 388 1.27 -7.83 6.15
C PRO A 388 1.54 -6.56 5.32
N PHE A 389 0.63 -5.59 5.35
CA PHE A 389 0.82 -4.33 4.63
C PHE A 389 1.77 -3.33 5.31
N ASP A 390 2.23 -3.62 6.52
CA ASP A 390 3.21 -2.80 7.23
C ASP A 390 4.65 -3.36 7.10
N LEU A 391 4.81 -4.41 6.29
CA LEU A 391 6.08 -5.00 5.93
C LEU A 391 6.77 -4.22 4.81
N SER A 392 8.10 -4.22 4.80
CA SER A 392 8.89 -3.75 3.65
C SER A 392 8.61 -4.60 2.40
N GLY A 393 9.00 -4.12 1.22
CA GLY A 393 8.77 -4.83 -0.04
C GLY A 393 9.35 -6.25 -0.03
N GLY A 394 10.62 -6.42 0.36
CA GLY A 394 11.27 -7.72 0.45
C GLY A 394 10.70 -8.63 1.54
N GLU A 395 10.39 -8.10 2.74
CA GLU A 395 9.72 -8.86 3.79
C GLU A 395 8.34 -9.36 3.33
N ARG A 396 7.62 -8.55 2.59
CA ARG A 396 6.29 -8.88 2.07
C ARG A 396 6.36 -9.98 1.02
N GLN A 397 7.36 -9.94 0.14
CA GLN A 397 7.59 -11.01 -0.84
C GLN A 397 7.96 -12.32 -0.18
N LYS A 398 8.88 -12.32 0.78
CA LYS A 398 9.21 -13.50 1.59
C LYS A 398 7.98 -14.06 2.31
N ALA A 399 7.18 -13.19 2.91
CA ALA A 399 5.96 -13.59 3.62
C ALA A 399 4.92 -14.21 2.67
N ALA A 400 4.79 -13.68 1.45
CA ALA A 400 3.87 -14.23 0.45
C ALA A 400 4.33 -15.62 -0.02
N LEU A 401 5.62 -15.81 -0.29
CA LEU A 401 6.18 -17.13 -0.62
C LEU A 401 6.04 -18.10 0.56
N ALA A 402 6.36 -17.67 1.77
CA ALA A 402 6.16 -18.46 2.98
C ALA A 402 4.70 -18.93 3.14
N LYS A 403 3.74 -18.05 2.83
CA LYS A 403 2.32 -18.40 2.82
C LYS A 403 2.01 -19.48 1.82
N LEU A 404 2.49 -19.40 0.58
CA LEU A 404 2.26 -20.43 -0.44
C LEU A 404 2.83 -21.79 -0.01
N VAL A 405 4.05 -21.80 0.53
CA VAL A 405 4.69 -23.01 1.05
C VAL A 405 3.92 -23.56 2.26
N SER A 406 3.45 -22.72 3.19
CA SER A 406 2.68 -23.16 4.36
C SER A 406 1.35 -23.85 4.00
N TYR A 407 0.78 -23.51 2.85
CA TYR A 407 -0.44 -24.15 2.31
C TYR A 407 -0.15 -25.38 1.45
N GLY A 408 1.11 -25.83 1.39
CA GLY A 408 1.52 -27.05 0.72
C GLY A 408 1.48 -26.95 -0.81
N ALA A 409 1.91 -25.83 -1.38
CA ALA A 409 2.12 -25.73 -2.83
C ALA A 409 3.28 -26.60 -3.28
N ASP A 410 3.07 -27.38 -4.35
CA ASP A 410 4.09 -28.25 -4.96
C ASP A 410 4.70 -27.62 -6.20
N ILE A 411 3.90 -26.81 -6.90
CA ILE A 411 4.28 -26.02 -8.06
C ILE A 411 4.19 -24.54 -7.67
N LEU A 412 5.27 -23.82 -7.80
CA LEU A 412 5.35 -22.40 -7.48
C LEU A 412 5.50 -21.59 -8.77
N LEU A 413 4.53 -20.74 -9.04
CA LEU A 413 4.54 -19.78 -10.15
C LEU A 413 4.85 -18.40 -9.56
N LEU A 414 5.99 -17.80 -9.91
CA LEU A 414 6.49 -16.57 -9.31
C LEU A 414 6.57 -15.46 -10.39
N ASP A 415 5.79 -14.40 -10.22
CA ASP A 415 5.78 -13.26 -11.15
C ASP A 415 6.60 -12.11 -10.60
N GLU A 416 7.77 -11.85 -11.22
CA GLU A 416 8.75 -10.80 -10.84
C GLU A 416 9.09 -10.80 -9.34
N PRO A 417 9.54 -11.94 -8.76
CA PRO A 417 9.69 -12.08 -7.32
C PRO A 417 10.86 -11.26 -6.73
N THR A 418 11.78 -10.76 -7.56
CA THR A 418 12.95 -9.97 -7.16
C THR A 418 12.83 -8.49 -7.51
N LYS A 419 11.63 -8.06 -7.95
CA LYS A 419 11.39 -6.67 -8.31
C LYS A 419 11.63 -5.73 -7.14
N ALA A 420 12.40 -4.67 -7.35
CA ALA A 420 12.78 -3.69 -6.31
C ALA A 420 13.49 -4.32 -5.08
N ALA A 421 14.17 -5.43 -5.27
CA ALA A 421 14.94 -6.11 -4.24
C ALA A 421 16.43 -5.80 -4.35
N ASP A 422 17.12 -5.65 -3.23
CA ASP A 422 18.56 -5.49 -3.18
C ASP A 422 19.29 -6.80 -3.52
N ALA A 423 20.58 -6.73 -3.85
CA ALA A 423 21.36 -7.88 -4.28
C ALA A 423 21.50 -8.95 -3.17
N VAL A 424 21.59 -8.52 -1.92
CA VAL A 424 21.64 -9.45 -0.77
C VAL A 424 20.35 -10.26 -0.70
N TYR A 425 19.20 -9.58 -0.84
CA TYR A 425 17.91 -10.27 -0.90
C TYR A 425 17.84 -11.26 -2.07
N LYS A 426 18.29 -10.85 -3.28
CA LYS A 426 18.27 -11.71 -4.47
C LYS A 426 19.08 -13.00 -4.27
N GLN A 427 20.26 -12.90 -3.65
CA GLN A 427 21.08 -14.08 -3.33
C GLN A 427 20.41 -14.98 -2.30
N MET A 428 19.88 -14.42 -1.22
CA MET A 428 19.12 -15.19 -0.23
C MET A 428 17.90 -15.86 -0.85
N PHE A 429 17.22 -15.17 -1.75
CA PHE A 429 16.03 -15.68 -2.42
C PHE A 429 16.38 -16.79 -3.41
N SER A 430 17.49 -16.66 -4.17
CA SER A 430 18.03 -17.71 -5.03
C SER A 430 18.35 -18.97 -4.23
N ALA A 431 19.07 -18.84 -3.11
CA ALA A 431 19.37 -19.95 -2.22
C ALA A 431 18.10 -20.64 -1.70
N LEU A 432 17.09 -19.87 -1.30
CA LEU A 432 15.80 -20.37 -0.86
C LEU A 432 15.08 -21.17 -1.96
N LEU A 433 15.06 -20.67 -3.20
CA LEU A 433 14.44 -21.37 -4.32
C LEU A 433 15.16 -22.67 -4.65
N LYS A 434 16.51 -22.69 -4.63
CA LYS A 434 17.32 -23.91 -4.80
C LYS A 434 17.02 -24.94 -3.72
N GLN A 435 16.81 -24.50 -2.46
CA GLN A 435 16.41 -25.41 -1.40
C GLN A 435 14.99 -25.97 -1.62
N LEU A 436 14.01 -25.14 -2.00
CA LEU A 436 12.66 -25.59 -2.31
C LEU A 436 12.66 -26.60 -3.49
N LYS A 437 13.55 -26.41 -4.49
CA LYS A 437 13.80 -27.38 -5.55
C LYS A 437 14.33 -28.70 -4.97
N ALA A 438 15.30 -28.65 -4.08
CA ALA A 438 15.85 -29.84 -3.42
C ALA A 438 14.80 -30.60 -2.59
N ASP A 439 13.79 -29.89 -2.06
CA ASP A 439 12.61 -30.44 -1.40
C ASP A 439 11.55 -30.99 -2.41
N GLY A 440 11.89 -31.06 -3.70
CA GLY A 440 11.05 -31.61 -4.76
C GLY A 440 10.01 -30.66 -5.34
N LYS A 441 10.06 -29.37 -5.03
CA LYS A 441 9.14 -28.38 -5.63
C LYS A 441 9.54 -28.04 -7.06
N THR A 442 8.54 -27.84 -7.93
CA THR A 442 8.72 -27.31 -9.29
C THR A 442 8.48 -25.81 -9.27
N ILE A 443 9.39 -25.04 -9.84
CA ILE A 443 9.35 -23.57 -9.73
C ILE A 443 9.40 -22.94 -11.12
N VAL A 444 8.49 -22.03 -11.39
CA VAL A 444 8.49 -21.21 -12.61
C VAL A 444 8.66 -19.75 -12.19
N ILE A 445 9.67 -19.12 -12.70
CA ILE A 445 9.99 -17.71 -12.41
C ILE A 445 9.78 -16.90 -13.68
N VAL A 446 9.01 -15.84 -13.60
CA VAL A 446 9.01 -14.78 -14.61
C VAL A 446 9.86 -13.64 -14.08
N SER A 447 10.89 -13.26 -14.82
CA SER A 447 11.73 -12.12 -14.46
C SER A 447 12.39 -11.48 -15.67
N HIS A 448 12.75 -10.21 -15.53
CA HIS A 448 13.62 -9.48 -16.45
C HIS A 448 15.06 -9.36 -15.94
N ASP A 449 15.33 -9.84 -14.73
CA ASP A 449 16.66 -9.85 -14.10
C ASP A 449 17.48 -11.04 -14.59
N MET A 450 18.36 -10.79 -15.58
CA MET A 450 19.15 -11.83 -16.22
C MET A 450 20.18 -12.45 -15.27
N ASP A 451 20.80 -11.66 -14.40
CA ASP A 451 21.79 -12.17 -13.45
C ASP A 451 21.14 -13.12 -12.43
N PHE A 452 19.96 -12.75 -11.92
CA PHE A 452 19.18 -13.62 -11.04
C PHE A 452 18.71 -14.91 -11.72
N CYS A 453 18.25 -14.82 -12.98
CA CYS A 453 17.85 -16.00 -13.75
C CYS A 453 19.04 -16.91 -14.05
N ALA A 454 20.19 -16.34 -14.41
CA ALA A 454 21.41 -17.07 -14.71
C ALA A 454 21.94 -17.84 -13.48
N GLU A 455 21.79 -17.27 -12.29
CA GLU A 455 22.26 -17.87 -11.04
C GLU A 455 21.29 -18.93 -10.49
N THR A 456 19.99 -18.78 -10.78
CA THR A 456 18.95 -19.56 -10.07
C THR A 456 18.31 -20.65 -10.92
N ALA A 457 18.11 -20.42 -12.23
CA ALA A 457 17.34 -21.31 -13.09
C ALA A 457 18.16 -22.51 -13.61
N ASP A 458 17.44 -23.62 -13.86
CA ASP A 458 17.96 -24.78 -14.56
C ASP A 458 17.69 -24.68 -16.08
N ILE A 459 16.59 -24.00 -16.44
CA ILE A 459 16.19 -23.75 -17.83
C ILE A 459 15.78 -22.28 -17.95
N CYS A 460 16.28 -21.61 -18.99
CA CYS A 460 15.85 -20.26 -19.36
C CYS A 460 15.06 -20.33 -20.68
N ALA A 461 13.85 -19.78 -20.69
CA ALA A 461 12.97 -19.71 -21.85
C ALA A 461 12.72 -18.26 -22.24
N LEU A 462 13.02 -17.87 -23.49
CA LEU A 462 12.78 -16.52 -23.99
C LEU A 462 11.39 -16.42 -24.60
N LEU A 463 10.53 -15.61 -23.97
CA LEU A 463 9.22 -15.25 -24.51
C LEU A 463 9.34 -13.97 -25.35
N PHE A 464 9.08 -14.10 -26.64
CA PHE A 464 9.11 -12.99 -27.58
C PHE A 464 7.90 -13.05 -28.52
N ASP A 465 7.23 -11.92 -28.71
CA ASP A 465 6.01 -11.77 -29.55
C ASP A 465 4.92 -12.85 -29.31
N GLY A 466 4.78 -13.27 -28.06
CA GLY A 466 3.75 -14.25 -27.64
C GLY A 466 4.14 -15.72 -27.83
N GLU A 467 5.37 -16.03 -28.25
CA GLU A 467 5.90 -17.38 -28.49
C GLU A 467 7.17 -17.62 -27.67
N ILE A 468 7.49 -18.89 -27.37
CA ILE A 468 8.79 -19.26 -26.81
C ILE A 468 9.78 -19.44 -27.97
N SER A 469 10.72 -18.51 -28.09
CA SER A 469 11.73 -18.52 -29.14
C SER A 469 12.86 -19.49 -28.86
N VAL A 470 13.28 -19.60 -27.61
CA VAL A 470 14.39 -20.44 -27.14
C VAL A 470 14.08 -20.96 -25.75
N SER A 471 14.44 -22.21 -25.46
CA SER A 471 14.36 -22.81 -24.12
C SER A 471 15.57 -23.73 -23.95
N LEU A 472 16.56 -23.27 -23.19
CA LEU A 472 17.87 -23.91 -23.06
C LEU A 472 18.39 -23.79 -21.60
N PRO A 473 19.35 -24.66 -21.20
CA PRO A 473 20.10 -24.44 -19.96
C PRO A 473 20.80 -23.07 -19.95
N PRO A 474 21.00 -22.45 -18.77
CA PRO A 474 21.62 -21.12 -18.67
C PRO A 474 22.99 -21.00 -19.35
N SER A 475 23.83 -22.04 -19.28
CA SER A 475 25.14 -22.06 -19.92
C SER A 475 25.06 -21.83 -21.42
N GLN A 476 24.08 -22.45 -22.09
CA GLN A 476 23.88 -22.30 -23.54
C GLN A 476 23.09 -21.03 -23.86
N PHE A 477 22.04 -20.76 -23.07
CA PHE A 477 21.17 -19.59 -23.26
C PHE A 477 21.96 -18.28 -23.25
N PHE A 478 22.84 -18.09 -22.26
CA PHE A 478 23.59 -16.83 -22.09
C PHE A 478 24.86 -16.78 -22.93
N ALA A 479 25.46 -17.93 -23.30
CA ALA A 479 26.63 -17.96 -24.16
C ALA A 479 26.30 -17.53 -25.60
N ASP A 480 25.20 -18.01 -26.15
CA ASP A 480 24.81 -17.77 -27.55
C ASP A 480 24.13 -16.40 -27.75
N SER A 481 23.58 -15.83 -26.68
CA SER A 481 22.85 -14.58 -26.72
C SER A 481 23.79 -13.37 -26.80
N SER A 482 23.50 -12.43 -27.70
CA SER A 482 24.26 -11.17 -27.79
C SER A 482 23.60 -9.99 -27.08
N PHE A 483 22.26 -10.01 -26.94
CA PHE A 483 21.47 -8.91 -26.39
C PHE A 483 20.83 -9.27 -25.04
N PHE A 484 20.19 -10.44 -24.95
CA PHE A 484 19.59 -10.94 -23.72
C PHE A 484 20.59 -11.85 -22.98
N THR A 485 21.63 -11.24 -22.41
CA THR A 485 22.69 -11.95 -21.71
C THR A 485 23.20 -11.12 -20.53
N THR A 486 23.90 -11.77 -19.60
CA THR A 486 24.46 -11.14 -18.41
C THR A 486 25.69 -10.30 -18.76
N ASP A 487 26.04 -9.34 -17.92
CA ASP A 487 27.25 -8.56 -18.10
C ASP A 487 28.52 -9.44 -17.92
N SER A 488 28.46 -10.44 -17.05
CA SER A 488 29.55 -11.44 -16.89
C SER A 488 29.80 -12.20 -18.19
N ALA A 489 28.76 -12.65 -18.88
CA ALA A 489 28.90 -13.31 -20.17
C ALA A 489 29.49 -12.39 -21.26
N LYS A 490 29.08 -11.11 -21.29
CA LYS A 490 29.65 -10.12 -22.22
C LYS A 490 31.15 -9.86 -21.96
N ILE A 491 31.55 -9.79 -20.68
CA ILE A 491 32.92 -9.59 -20.24
C ILE A 491 33.79 -10.78 -20.68
N ALA A 492 33.35 -11.99 -20.42
CA ALA A 492 34.10 -13.22 -20.70
C ALA A 492 34.07 -13.68 -22.17
N LYS A 493 33.13 -13.12 -22.97
CA LYS A 493 32.91 -13.53 -24.39
C LYS A 493 34.17 -13.54 -25.20
N ASN A 494 34.50 -14.67 -25.81
CA ASN A 494 35.72 -14.93 -26.62
C ASN A 494 37.02 -14.99 -25.80
N VAL A 495 36.95 -15.04 -24.46
CA VAL A 495 38.13 -15.10 -23.58
C VAL A 495 38.10 -16.35 -22.72
N CYS A 496 36.96 -16.66 -22.13
CA CYS A 496 36.78 -17.85 -21.31
C CYS A 496 35.34 -18.42 -21.48
N ASP A 497 35.25 -19.74 -21.71
CA ASP A 497 33.96 -20.41 -21.91
C ASP A 497 33.22 -20.68 -20.61
N ASN A 498 31.93 -20.89 -20.69
CA ASN A 498 31.02 -21.19 -19.56
C ASN A 498 30.96 -20.12 -18.43
N VAL A 499 31.33 -18.90 -18.68
CA VAL A 499 31.24 -17.78 -17.77
C VAL A 499 29.99 -16.95 -18.11
N TYR A 500 28.95 -17.13 -17.33
CA TYR A 500 27.67 -16.41 -17.51
C TYR A 500 27.11 -15.85 -16.21
N THR A 501 27.73 -16.12 -15.05
CA THR A 501 27.40 -15.54 -13.75
C THR A 501 28.60 -14.79 -13.17
N VAL A 502 28.36 -13.89 -12.23
CA VAL A 502 29.44 -13.18 -11.53
C VAL A 502 30.30 -14.18 -10.74
N ALA A 503 29.68 -15.17 -10.11
CA ALA A 503 30.40 -16.24 -9.42
C ALA A 503 31.31 -17.02 -10.39
N GLY A 504 30.81 -17.32 -11.62
CA GLY A 504 31.61 -17.92 -12.67
C GLY A 504 32.77 -17.04 -13.13
N LEU A 505 32.54 -15.73 -13.26
CA LEU A 505 33.56 -14.75 -13.62
C LEU A 505 34.68 -14.70 -12.56
N ILE A 506 34.34 -14.66 -11.30
CA ILE A 506 35.29 -14.71 -10.16
C ILE A 506 36.06 -16.04 -10.14
N ALA A 507 35.35 -17.15 -10.29
CA ALA A 507 35.96 -18.48 -10.32
C ALA A 507 36.96 -18.61 -11.48
N SER A 508 36.66 -18.05 -12.66
CA SER A 508 37.55 -18.07 -13.82
C SER A 508 38.89 -17.36 -13.58
N LEU A 509 38.90 -16.36 -12.71
CA LEU A 509 40.08 -15.62 -12.29
C LEU A 509 40.92 -16.34 -11.20
N GLY A 510 40.45 -17.48 -10.68
CA GLY A 510 41.00 -18.12 -9.49
C GLY A 510 40.74 -17.34 -8.19
N GLY A 511 39.81 -16.37 -8.26
CA GLY A 511 39.40 -15.57 -7.12
C GLY A 511 38.62 -16.38 -6.09
N ARG A 512 38.60 -15.91 -4.86
CA ARG A 512 37.78 -16.53 -3.80
C ARG A 512 36.33 -16.12 -4.05
N ALA A 513 35.44 -17.15 -4.05
CA ALA A 513 34.00 -16.88 -4.06
C ALA A 513 33.64 -15.92 -2.91
N GLU A 514 32.79 -14.96 -3.23
CA GLU A 514 32.26 -14.02 -2.22
C GLU A 514 31.43 -14.81 -1.20
N ASN A 515 32.04 -15.17 -0.07
CA ASN A 515 31.37 -15.85 1.03
C ASN A 515 31.02 -14.84 2.11
N TYR A 516 29.85 -14.28 2.04
CA TYR A 516 29.23 -13.56 3.17
C TYR A 516 28.44 -14.54 4.04
N GLY A 517 29.18 -15.30 4.87
CA GLY A 517 28.62 -16.18 5.87
C GLY A 517 27.71 -17.26 5.29
N ASP A 518 27.82 -18.44 5.77
CA ASP A 518 26.97 -19.57 5.40
C ASP A 518 25.49 -19.24 5.70
N LEU A 519 24.82 -18.62 4.70
CA LEU A 519 23.37 -18.34 4.76
C LEU A 519 22.55 -19.64 4.71
N SER A 520 23.16 -20.77 4.28
CA SER A 520 22.53 -22.07 4.23
C SER A 520 22.27 -22.66 5.63
N GLY A 521 23.08 -22.32 6.62
CA GLY A 521 22.90 -22.78 8.00
C GLY A 521 21.63 -22.27 8.69
N ARG A 522 20.97 -21.25 8.14
CA ARG A 522 19.73 -20.69 8.72
C ARG A 522 18.45 -21.38 8.22
N PHE A 523 18.53 -22.21 7.20
CA PHE A 523 17.39 -22.89 6.59
C PHE A 523 17.35 -24.41 6.87
N HIS A 524 18.18 -24.92 7.75
CA HIS A 524 18.11 -26.33 8.15
C HIS A 524 16.89 -26.57 9.04
N GLY A 525 15.83 -27.16 8.46
CA GLY A 525 14.72 -27.63 9.27
C GLY A 525 13.36 -27.85 8.60
N ILE A 526 13.21 -27.57 7.28
CA ILE A 526 11.99 -28.00 6.60
C ILE A 526 12.19 -29.45 6.12
N LYS A 527 12.27 -30.41 7.04
CA LYS A 527 11.93 -31.78 6.70
C LYS A 527 10.43 -31.83 6.55
N GLY A 528 9.98 -31.89 5.29
CA GLY A 528 8.61 -32.27 5.00
C GLY A 528 8.35 -33.65 5.56
N ASP A 529 7.78 -33.73 6.75
CA ASP A 529 7.00 -34.89 7.09
C ASP A 529 5.94 -35.01 6.01
N LYS A 530 5.94 -36.14 5.29
CA LYS A 530 4.86 -36.48 4.38
C LYS A 530 3.57 -36.27 5.16
N PRO A 531 2.69 -35.33 4.77
CA PRO A 531 1.44 -35.18 5.48
C PRO A 531 0.72 -36.51 5.32
N ASP A 532 0.41 -37.14 6.44
CA ASP A 532 -0.70 -38.06 6.49
C ASP A 532 -1.84 -37.41 5.72
N THR A 533 -2.47 -38.19 4.83
CA THR A 533 -3.54 -37.77 3.95
C THR A 533 -4.82 -37.36 4.69
N ALA A 534 -4.67 -36.47 5.64
CA ALA A 534 -5.76 -35.72 6.24
C ALA A 534 -5.87 -34.41 5.47
N VAL A 535 -6.81 -34.36 4.54
CA VAL A 535 -7.39 -33.14 3.99
C VAL A 535 -7.39 -32.10 5.13
N PRO A 536 -6.73 -30.93 4.98
CA PRO A 536 -6.79 -29.89 6.02
C PRO A 536 -8.25 -29.61 6.26
N GLN A 537 -8.77 -30.10 7.37
CA GLN A 537 -10.11 -29.75 7.78
C GLN A 537 -10.08 -28.23 7.83
N ARG A 538 -10.81 -27.59 6.89
CA ARG A 538 -11.22 -26.19 7.01
C ARG A 538 -11.36 -25.93 8.49
N LYS A 539 -10.50 -25.07 9.08
CA LYS A 539 -10.72 -24.60 10.46
C LYS A 539 -12.20 -24.28 10.52
N LYS A 540 -12.95 -25.12 11.19
CA LYS A 540 -14.38 -24.92 11.40
C LYS A 540 -14.48 -23.47 11.81
N ARG A 541 -15.01 -22.58 10.96
CA ARG A 541 -15.51 -21.27 11.37
C ARG A 541 -16.18 -21.59 12.70
N LYS A 542 -15.67 -21.00 13.81
CA LYS A 542 -16.18 -21.32 15.16
C LYS A 542 -17.68 -21.31 15.02
N ARG A 543 -18.27 -22.51 15.01
CA ARG A 543 -19.72 -22.65 14.78
C ARG A 543 -20.35 -21.83 15.86
N LEU A 544 -21.10 -20.80 15.50
CA LEU A 544 -21.97 -20.11 16.43
C LEU A 544 -22.67 -21.19 17.25
N SER A 545 -22.67 -21.04 18.57
CA SER A 545 -23.40 -22.00 19.45
C SER A 545 -24.82 -22.14 18.92
N VAL A 546 -25.41 -23.31 19.04
CA VAL A 546 -26.77 -23.59 18.57
C VAL A 546 -27.72 -22.49 19.06
N PHE A 547 -27.58 -22.09 20.33
CA PHE A 547 -28.32 -20.99 20.92
C PHE A 547 -28.21 -19.68 20.13
N ARG A 548 -27.00 -19.26 19.71
CA ARG A 548 -26.81 -18.04 18.93
C ARG A 548 -27.40 -18.13 17.53
N LYS A 549 -27.33 -19.30 16.91
CA LYS A 549 -27.95 -19.51 15.60
C LYS A 549 -29.48 -19.40 15.70
N VAL A 550 -30.06 -19.98 16.73
CA VAL A 550 -31.49 -19.90 17.00
C VAL A 550 -31.89 -18.44 17.26
N MET A 551 -31.15 -17.69 18.08
CA MET A 551 -31.44 -16.28 18.35
C MET A 551 -31.32 -15.42 17.09
N LEU A 552 -30.32 -15.68 16.24
CA LEU A 552 -30.14 -14.98 14.97
C LEU A 552 -31.27 -15.28 13.99
N SER A 553 -31.68 -16.56 13.88
CA SER A 553 -32.77 -16.96 12.99
C SER A 553 -34.12 -16.41 13.46
N LEU A 554 -34.46 -16.58 14.73
CA LEU A 554 -35.70 -16.06 15.29
C LEU A 554 -35.77 -14.53 15.26
N GLY A 555 -34.64 -13.87 15.58
CA GLY A 555 -34.53 -12.42 15.50
C GLY A 555 -34.72 -11.90 14.09
N SER A 556 -34.08 -12.53 13.09
CA SER A 556 -34.19 -12.14 11.67
C SER A 556 -35.60 -12.36 11.13
N VAL A 557 -36.20 -13.53 11.39
CA VAL A 557 -37.56 -13.84 10.94
C VAL A 557 -38.59 -12.93 11.62
N GLY A 558 -38.46 -12.73 12.94
CA GLY A 558 -39.36 -11.84 13.70
C GLY A 558 -39.25 -10.39 13.23
N PHE A 559 -38.03 -9.92 12.94
CA PHE A 559 -37.82 -8.56 12.46
C PHE A 559 -38.41 -8.36 11.06
N VAL A 560 -38.19 -9.30 10.12
CA VAL A 560 -38.77 -9.24 8.77
C VAL A 560 -40.31 -9.35 8.83
N PHE A 561 -40.86 -10.22 9.70
CA PHE A 561 -42.29 -10.33 9.87
C PHE A 561 -42.90 -9.01 10.37
N MET A 562 -42.30 -8.38 11.37
CA MET A 562 -42.79 -7.09 11.90
C MET A 562 -42.70 -5.96 10.89
N LEU A 563 -41.66 -5.96 10.02
CA LEU A 563 -41.54 -5.01 8.91
C LEU A 563 -42.65 -5.22 7.86
N LEU A 564 -42.89 -6.46 7.46
CA LEU A 564 -43.95 -6.80 6.50
C LEU A 564 -45.34 -6.48 7.04
N ALA A 565 -45.58 -6.72 8.32
CA ALA A 565 -46.81 -6.34 8.98
C ALA A 565 -47.03 -4.82 9.02
N GLY A 566 -45.94 -4.04 9.17
CA GLY A 566 -45.98 -2.56 9.15
C GLY A 566 -46.21 -1.97 7.75
N THR A 567 -46.01 -2.72 6.66
CA THR A 567 -46.23 -2.24 5.27
C THR A 567 -47.65 -2.46 4.76
N GLY A 568 -48.55 -3.10 5.55
CA GLY A 568 -49.94 -3.41 5.15
C GLY A 568 -50.06 -4.50 4.05
N ILE A 569 -48.95 -5.16 3.71
CA ILE A 569 -48.91 -6.23 2.69
C ILE A 569 -49.52 -7.54 3.27
N PHE A 570 -49.51 -7.68 4.59
CA PHE A 570 -50.08 -8.85 5.29
C PHE A 570 -51.45 -8.53 5.91
N PRO A 571 -52.37 -9.47 5.92
CA PRO A 571 -53.72 -9.29 6.50
C PRO A 571 -53.73 -9.24 8.04
N PHE A 572 -52.58 -9.07 8.68
CA PHE A 572 -52.43 -8.99 10.12
C PHE A 572 -52.15 -7.52 10.50
N GLU A 573 -53.14 -6.85 11.02
CA GLU A 573 -52.98 -5.51 11.59
C GLU A 573 -52.37 -5.64 13.00
N ILE A 574 -51.25 -4.99 13.21
CA ILE A 574 -50.64 -4.84 14.54
C ILE A 574 -51.61 -3.93 15.33
N PRO A 575 -52.09 -4.31 16.53
CA PRO A 575 -52.98 -3.47 17.30
C PRO A 575 -52.39 -2.05 17.46
N SER A 576 -53.17 -1.05 17.11
CA SER A 576 -52.75 0.36 17.21
C SER A 576 -52.74 0.85 18.67
N GLU A 577 -53.46 0.18 19.55
CA GLU A 577 -53.52 0.49 20.99
C GLU A 577 -53.31 -0.79 21.84
N PRO A 578 -52.54 -0.73 22.92
CA PRO A 578 -51.79 0.46 23.34
C PRO A 578 -50.55 0.68 22.51
N PHE A 579 -50.30 1.94 22.15
CA PHE A 579 -49.22 2.43 21.28
C PHE A 579 -47.82 1.81 21.57
N TRP A 580 -47.45 1.58 22.81
CA TRP A 580 -46.18 0.98 23.22
C TRP A 580 -46.06 -0.50 22.80
N LEU A 581 -47.14 -1.21 22.55
CA LEU A 581 -47.13 -2.65 22.22
C LEU A 581 -46.46 -2.90 20.85
N GLN A 582 -46.73 -2.05 19.85
CA GLN A 582 -46.13 -2.16 18.54
C GLN A 582 -44.59 -2.08 18.61
N TYR A 583 -44.08 -1.14 19.41
CA TYR A 583 -42.66 -0.94 19.57
C TYR A 583 -42.01 -1.99 20.44
N ALA A 584 -42.69 -2.46 21.46
CA ALA A 584 -42.24 -3.59 22.28
C ALA A 584 -42.09 -4.87 21.44
N LEU A 585 -43.03 -5.14 20.55
CA LEU A 585 -42.97 -6.27 19.62
C LEU A 585 -41.79 -6.16 18.62
N LEU A 586 -41.46 -4.95 18.19
CA LEU A 586 -40.31 -4.72 17.31
C LEU A 586 -38.95 -4.85 18.05
N CYS A 587 -38.91 -4.43 19.32
CA CYS A 587 -37.72 -4.51 20.16
C CYS A 587 -37.29 -5.94 20.48
N VAL A 588 -38.23 -6.88 20.63
CA VAL A 588 -37.92 -8.29 20.94
C VAL A 588 -37.05 -8.97 19.88
N PRO A 589 -37.40 -8.95 18.57
CA PRO A 589 -36.54 -9.47 17.51
C PRO A 589 -35.17 -8.77 17.43
N MET A 590 -35.11 -7.46 17.67
CA MET A 590 -33.90 -6.70 17.69
C MET A 590 -32.94 -7.12 18.82
N ILE A 591 -33.46 -7.34 20.02
CA ILE A 591 -32.71 -7.88 21.18
C ILE A 591 -32.16 -9.28 20.86
N MET A 592 -32.98 -10.14 20.24
CA MET A 592 -32.53 -11.47 19.81
C MET A 592 -31.40 -11.38 18.79
N LEU A 593 -31.44 -10.43 17.86
CA LEU A 593 -30.36 -10.17 16.91
C LEU A 593 -29.07 -9.74 17.63
N ILE A 594 -29.15 -8.83 18.60
CA ILE A 594 -28.00 -8.41 19.42
C ILE A 594 -27.31 -9.60 20.10
N ILE A 595 -28.11 -10.47 20.76
CA ILE A 595 -27.60 -11.65 21.44
C ILE A 595 -26.93 -12.62 20.46
N GLY A 596 -27.46 -12.74 19.25
CA GLY A 596 -26.91 -13.60 18.18
C GLY A 596 -25.59 -13.11 17.64
N VAL A 597 -25.41 -11.78 17.50
CA VAL A 597 -24.25 -11.15 16.85
C VAL A 597 -23.13 -10.84 17.84
N ALA A 598 -23.41 -10.65 19.13
CA ALA A 598 -22.44 -10.21 20.15
C ALA A 598 -21.11 -10.98 20.10
N PRO A 599 -19.96 -10.32 19.91
CA PRO A 599 -18.66 -10.97 19.80
C PRO A 599 -18.17 -11.52 21.15
N LYS A 600 -17.38 -12.61 21.12
CA LYS A 600 -16.75 -13.17 22.33
C LYS A 600 -15.48 -12.43 22.77
N ASN A 601 -14.85 -11.63 21.90
CA ASN A 601 -13.54 -11.05 22.15
C ASN A 601 -13.63 -9.53 22.34
N SER A 602 -12.71 -8.96 23.12
CA SER A 602 -12.57 -7.50 23.26
C SER A 602 -12.12 -6.84 21.95
N MET A 603 -12.58 -5.61 21.73
CA MET A 603 -12.18 -4.78 20.60
C MET A 603 -10.68 -4.44 20.62
N ALA A 604 -10.15 -3.97 19.47
CA ALA A 604 -8.77 -3.55 19.31
C ALA A 604 -8.31 -2.58 20.43
N LYS A 605 -7.12 -2.82 20.96
CA LYS A 605 -6.53 -1.94 21.96
C LYS A 605 -6.23 -0.56 21.34
N PRO A 606 -6.35 0.54 22.12
CA PRO A 606 -5.98 1.86 21.63
C PRO A 606 -4.48 1.91 21.32
N PRO A 607 -4.05 2.74 20.36
CA PRO A 607 -2.64 3.00 20.14
C PRO A 607 -2.01 3.60 21.40
N VAL A 608 -0.75 3.26 21.66
CA VAL A 608 -0.01 3.62 22.88
C VAL A 608 0.11 5.15 23.09
N THR A 609 -0.03 5.92 22.04
CA THR A 609 0.03 7.40 22.06
C THR A 609 -1.35 8.05 22.13
N ALA A 610 -2.08 7.85 23.22
CA ALA A 610 -3.27 8.67 23.46
C ALA A 610 -2.82 10.07 23.94
N LYS A 611 -2.97 11.08 23.09
CA LYS A 611 -2.67 12.47 23.42
C LYS A 611 -3.58 12.92 24.57
N LYS A 612 -3.04 13.65 25.54
CA LYS A 612 -3.83 14.34 26.58
C LYS A 612 -4.80 15.30 25.89
N VAL A 613 -6.04 15.36 26.38
CA VAL A 613 -7.02 16.37 25.97
C VAL A 613 -6.37 17.74 26.11
N THR A 614 -6.30 18.50 25.04
CA THR A 614 -5.66 19.83 25.05
C THR A 614 -6.67 20.91 25.48
N PRO A 615 -6.22 22.07 26.01
CA PRO A 615 -7.12 23.18 26.30
C PRO A 615 -8.00 23.60 25.11
N SER A 616 -7.51 23.46 23.88
CA SER A 616 -8.28 23.74 22.66
C SER A 616 -9.41 22.75 22.41
N ASP A 617 -9.26 21.50 22.82
CA ASP A 617 -10.33 20.51 22.73
C ASP A 617 -11.46 20.82 23.73
N ILE A 618 -11.09 21.37 24.89
CA ILE A 618 -12.06 21.85 25.90
C ILE A 618 -12.80 23.08 25.38
N VAL A 619 -12.10 24.04 24.79
CA VAL A 619 -12.72 25.27 24.24
C VAL A 619 -13.70 24.91 23.12
N ALA A 620 -13.32 24.05 22.19
CA ALA A 620 -14.23 23.57 21.14
C ALA A 620 -15.44 22.82 21.74
N GLY A 621 -15.22 22.04 22.80
CA GLY A 621 -16.28 21.36 23.51
C GLY A 621 -17.25 22.31 24.20
N VAL A 622 -16.77 23.37 24.83
CA VAL A 622 -17.60 24.40 25.47
C VAL A 622 -18.41 25.17 24.43
N ILE A 623 -17.80 25.57 23.30
CA ILE A 623 -18.52 26.26 22.22
C ILE A 623 -19.63 25.35 21.71
N THR A 624 -19.37 24.09 21.44
CA THR A 624 -20.38 23.17 20.88
C THR A 624 -21.42 22.73 21.91
N ALA A 625 -21.07 22.58 23.17
CA ALA A 625 -21.98 22.08 24.20
C ALA A 625 -22.81 23.19 24.89
N VAL A 626 -22.34 24.43 24.84
CA VAL A 626 -22.99 25.55 25.54
C VAL A 626 -23.50 26.62 24.58
N LEU A 627 -22.63 27.12 23.68
CA LEU A 627 -22.95 28.27 22.82
C LEU A 627 -24.05 27.91 21.81
N ILE A 628 -23.94 26.79 21.12
CA ILE A 628 -24.92 26.38 20.11
C ILE A 628 -26.31 26.16 20.69
N PRO A 629 -26.51 25.36 21.76
CA PRO A 629 -27.82 25.27 22.40
C PRO A 629 -28.39 26.60 22.87
N PHE A 630 -27.52 27.47 23.40
CA PHE A 630 -27.92 28.81 23.87
C PHE A 630 -28.41 29.67 22.70
N THR A 631 -27.72 29.70 21.59
CA THR A 631 -28.12 30.41 20.36
C THR A 631 -29.47 29.90 19.83
N VAL A 632 -29.68 28.60 19.84
CA VAL A 632 -30.94 28.00 19.38
C VAL A 632 -32.09 28.38 20.33
N ILE A 633 -31.88 28.28 21.65
CA ILE A 633 -32.89 28.65 22.64
C ILE A 633 -33.23 30.15 22.55
N LEU A 634 -32.23 31.03 22.54
CA LEU A 634 -32.42 32.46 22.35
C LEU A 634 -33.14 32.80 21.04
N GLY A 635 -32.70 32.21 19.93
CA GLY A 635 -33.29 32.37 18.62
C GLY A 635 -34.78 31.97 18.60
N THR A 636 -35.13 30.85 19.27
CA THR A 636 -36.52 30.40 19.34
C THR A 636 -37.39 31.24 20.25
N LEU A 637 -36.84 31.85 21.31
CA LEU A 637 -37.59 32.67 22.29
C LEU A 637 -37.72 34.13 21.86
N PHE A 638 -36.66 34.73 21.32
CA PHE A 638 -36.60 36.20 21.10
C PHE A 638 -36.85 36.61 19.66
N ILE A 639 -36.70 35.72 18.66
CA ILE A 639 -37.01 36.09 17.28
C ILE A 639 -38.53 35.89 17.07
N PRO A 640 -39.27 36.89 16.54
CA PRO A 640 -40.69 36.76 16.25
C PRO A 640 -41.03 35.62 15.30
N ASN A 641 -42.21 35.03 15.42
CA ASN A 641 -42.66 33.90 14.58
C ASN A 641 -42.91 34.34 13.12
N ASP A 642 -41.85 34.77 12.44
CA ASP A 642 -41.79 35.08 11.03
C ASP A 642 -41.20 33.88 10.26
N THR A 643 -41.53 33.76 8.97
CA THR A 643 -41.04 32.70 8.06
C THR A 643 -39.51 32.63 7.97
N ARG A 644 -38.81 33.70 8.35
CA ARG A 644 -37.32 33.75 8.32
C ARG A 644 -36.65 33.37 9.64
N LYS A 645 -37.38 33.20 10.72
CA LYS A 645 -36.87 32.88 12.04
C LYS A 645 -35.97 31.65 12.01
N HIS A 646 -36.44 30.60 11.38
CA HIS A 646 -35.74 29.33 11.33
C HIS A 646 -34.47 29.38 10.48
N LEU A 647 -34.51 30.14 9.37
CA LEU A 647 -33.34 30.36 8.53
C LEU A 647 -32.20 31.08 9.27
N LEU A 648 -32.54 32.09 10.08
CA LEU A 648 -31.55 32.82 10.89
C LEU A 648 -30.93 31.96 11.97
N ILE A 649 -31.72 31.14 12.66
CA ILE A 649 -31.23 30.20 13.67
C ILE A 649 -30.30 29.14 13.02
N ILE A 650 -30.70 28.59 11.89
CA ILE A 650 -29.90 27.62 11.11
C ILE A 650 -28.55 28.22 10.72
N LEU A 651 -28.57 29.44 10.21
CA LEU A 651 -27.35 30.14 9.77
C LEU A 651 -26.42 30.42 10.96
N ALA A 652 -26.95 30.89 12.10
CA ALA A 652 -26.15 31.15 13.29
C ALA A 652 -25.48 29.88 13.83
N VAL A 653 -26.23 28.80 13.98
CA VAL A 653 -25.69 27.48 14.42
C VAL A 653 -24.65 26.93 13.45
N LEU A 654 -24.87 27.08 12.14
CA LEU A 654 -23.92 26.65 11.11
C LEU A 654 -22.59 27.42 11.21
N VAL A 655 -22.66 28.73 11.44
CA VAL A 655 -21.48 29.58 11.63
C VAL A 655 -20.73 29.19 12.93
N GLU A 656 -21.45 28.94 14.01
CA GLU A 656 -20.86 28.53 15.29
C GLU A 656 -20.20 27.15 15.18
N CYS A 657 -20.83 26.19 14.52
CA CYS A 657 -20.24 24.87 14.24
C CYS A 657 -18.96 24.99 13.40
N LEU A 658 -19.00 25.78 12.33
CA LEU A 658 -17.84 26.05 11.48
C LEU A 658 -16.73 26.75 12.26
N ALA A 659 -17.05 27.79 13.05
CA ALA A 659 -16.07 28.52 13.86
C ALA A 659 -15.38 27.60 14.87
N ALA A 660 -16.12 26.79 15.60
CA ALA A 660 -15.55 25.80 16.53
C ALA A 660 -14.62 24.79 15.82
N PHE A 661 -15.00 24.39 14.62
CA PHE A 661 -14.16 23.54 13.76
C PHE A 661 -12.87 24.24 13.34
N PHE A 662 -12.98 25.44 12.76
CA PHE A 662 -11.80 26.15 12.25
C PHE A 662 -10.82 26.49 13.38
N ILE A 663 -11.29 26.97 14.51
CA ILE A 663 -10.44 27.31 15.67
C ILE A 663 -9.68 26.07 16.18
N SER A 664 -10.35 24.92 16.19
CA SER A 664 -9.77 23.68 16.70
C SER A 664 -8.88 22.96 15.68
N PHE A 665 -9.24 23.03 14.40
CA PHE A 665 -8.56 22.32 13.32
C PHE A 665 -7.38 23.12 12.73
N GLU A 666 -7.53 24.45 12.60
CA GLU A 666 -6.50 25.35 12.05
C GLU A 666 -5.22 25.33 12.87
N LYS A 667 -5.34 25.29 14.20
CA LYS A 667 -4.18 25.17 15.10
C LYS A 667 -3.39 23.87 14.93
N LYS A 668 -4.00 22.83 14.38
CA LYS A 668 -3.37 21.51 14.15
C LYS A 668 -2.79 21.35 12.75
N LYS A 669 -2.98 22.31 11.85
CA LYS A 669 -2.57 22.23 10.43
C LYS A 669 -2.93 20.85 9.83
N PRO A 670 -4.26 20.56 9.65
CA PRO A 670 -4.67 19.23 9.17
C PRO A 670 -4.06 18.92 7.81
N SER A 671 -3.55 17.72 7.67
CA SER A 671 -3.04 17.25 6.40
C SER A 671 -4.19 16.94 5.43
N ALA A 672 -3.93 16.93 4.13
CA ALA A 672 -4.91 16.51 3.13
C ALA A 672 -5.43 15.08 3.43
N LYS A 673 -4.62 14.23 4.04
CA LYS A 673 -4.99 12.86 4.46
C LYS A 673 -6.01 12.86 5.60
N ASP A 674 -5.90 13.79 6.56
CA ASP A 674 -6.90 13.93 7.63
C ASP A 674 -8.27 14.27 7.06
N ILE A 675 -8.31 15.24 6.13
CA ILE A 675 -9.54 15.68 5.47
C ILE A 675 -10.14 14.53 4.65
N ALA A 676 -9.33 13.81 3.88
CA ALA A 676 -9.78 12.67 3.08
C ALA A 676 -10.42 11.57 3.93
N VAL A 677 -9.83 11.22 5.07
CA VAL A 677 -10.38 10.20 5.97
C VAL A 677 -11.72 10.65 6.57
N LEU A 678 -11.85 11.93 6.96
CA LEU A 678 -13.11 12.50 7.45
C LEU A 678 -14.19 12.43 6.36
N ALA A 679 -13.86 12.84 5.13
CA ALA A 679 -14.77 12.81 4.00
C ALA A 679 -15.28 11.39 3.70
N VAL A 680 -14.38 10.40 3.68
CA VAL A 680 -14.73 8.99 3.43
C VAL A 680 -15.64 8.44 4.54
N LEU A 681 -15.38 8.73 5.81
CA LEU A 681 -16.22 8.27 6.92
C LEU A 681 -17.60 8.95 6.90
N SER A 682 -17.63 10.24 6.58
CA SER A 682 -18.91 10.97 6.42
C SER A 682 -19.71 10.41 5.24
N ALA A 683 -19.08 10.18 4.10
CA ALA A 683 -19.71 9.55 2.93
C ALA A 683 -20.24 8.14 3.25
N ALA A 684 -19.48 7.33 3.99
CA ALA A 684 -19.94 6.01 4.43
C ALA A 684 -21.16 6.09 5.36
N ALA A 685 -21.23 7.09 6.24
CA ALA A 685 -22.36 7.32 7.10
C ALA A 685 -23.62 7.76 6.30
N VAL A 686 -23.45 8.65 5.31
CA VAL A 686 -24.52 9.08 4.40
C VAL A 686 -25.02 7.90 3.57
N ALA A 687 -24.14 7.14 2.93
CA ALA A 687 -24.49 5.96 2.15
C ALA A 687 -25.20 4.89 3.00
N GLY A 688 -24.78 4.72 4.25
CA GLY A 688 -25.46 3.86 5.20
C GLY A 688 -26.88 4.34 5.50
N ARG A 689 -27.12 5.64 5.59
CA ARG A 689 -28.47 6.19 5.80
C ARG A 689 -29.36 5.96 4.59
N GLU A 690 -28.84 6.11 3.38
CA GLU A 690 -29.51 5.85 2.12
C GLU A 690 -29.90 4.36 1.97
N LEU A 691 -28.95 3.46 2.20
CA LEU A 691 -29.16 2.03 2.06
C LEU A 691 -30.28 1.51 2.98
N PHE A 692 -30.43 2.10 4.15
CA PHE A 692 -31.46 1.75 5.13
C PHE A 692 -32.62 2.75 5.18
N PHE A 693 -32.88 3.48 4.08
CA PHE A 693 -33.93 4.51 4.01
C PHE A 693 -35.32 3.96 4.34
N MET A 694 -35.66 2.78 3.81
CA MET A 694 -36.95 2.14 4.01
C MET A 694 -37.24 1.70 5.47
N PHE A 695 -36.20 1.67 6.32
CA PHE A 695 -36.34 1.22 7.70
C PHE A 695 -36.37 2.41 8.66
N PRO A 696 -37.52 2.71 9.31
CA PRO A 696 -37.64 3.81 10.25
C PRO A 696 -36.66 3.66 11.41
N GLN A 697 -35.84 4.69 11.64
CA GLN A 697 -34.84 4.76 12.72
C GLN A 697 -33.77 3.64 12.76
N PHE A 698 -33.82 2.63 11.87
CA PHE A 698 -32.83 1.54 11.81
C PHE A 698 -31.72 1.89 10.80
N LYS A 699 -30.69 2.60 11.26
CA LYS A 699 -29.64 3.18 10.40
C LYS A 699 -28.26 3.06 11.04
N PRO A 700 -27.14 2.85 10.25
CA PRO A 700 -25.79 2.70 10.80
C PRO A 700 -25.09 4.01 11.15
N VAL A 701 -25.67 5.18 10.85
CA VAL A 701 -25.00 6.48 10.95
C VAL A 701 -24.39 6.73 12.32
N ALA A 702 -25.18 6.59 13.39
CA ALA A 702 -24.71 6.82 14.74
C ALA A 702 -23.57 5.87 15.13
N ALA A 703 -23.59 4.62 14.68
CA ALA A 703 -22.53 3.66 14.90
C ALA A 703 -21.22 4.09 14.23
N ILE A 704 -21.27 4.53 12.96
CA ILE A 704 -20.10 5.02 12.22
C ILE A 704 -19.51 6.26 12.90
N VAL A 705 -20.35 7.19 13.33
CA VAL A 705 -19.94 8.42 14.03
C VAL A 705 -19.25 8.09 15.37
N ILE A 706 -19.84 7.23 16.18
CA ILE A 706 -19.29 6.79 17.48
C ILE A 706 -17.94 6.09 17.28
N ILE A 707 -17.83 5.20 16.28
CA ILE A 707 -16.59 4.50 15.95
C ILE A 707 -15.53 5.49 15.48
N SER A 708 -15.91 6.46 14.64
CA SER A 708 -14.99 7.51 14.16
C SER A 708 -14.43 8.34 15.31
N GLY A 709 -15.26 8.76 16.23
CA GLY A 709 -14.83 9.48 17.44
C GLY A 709 -13.90 8.62 18.31
N THR A 710 -14.26 7.36 18.53
CA THR A 710 -13.46 6.40 19.30
C THR A 710 -12.07 6.15 18.68
N ALA A 711 -11.97 6.09 17.34
CA ALA A 711 -10.73 5.79 16.63
C ALA A 711 -9.84 7.00 16.42
N LEU A 712 -10.43 8.11 15.96
CA LEU A 712 -9.69 9.28 15.47
C LEU A 712 -9.67 10.44 16.47
N GLY A 713 -10.57 10.43 17.46
CA GLY A 713 -10.66 11.44 18.52
C GLY A 713 -11.92 12.30 18.46
N ALA A 714 -12.12 13.09 19.50
CA ALA A 714 -13.36 13.84 19.74
C ALA A 714 -13.74 14.79 18.59
N GLN A 715 -12.79 15.55 18.08
CA GLN A 715 -13.03 16.51 16.98
C GLN A 715 -13.42 15.81 15.68
N ALA A 716 -12.71 14.75 15.32
CA ALA A 716 -13.02 13.95 14.13
C ALA A 716 -14.42 13.34 14.24
N GLY A 717 -14.78 12.80 15.40
CA GLY A 717 -16.11 12.25 15.65
C GLY A 717 -17.23 13.30 15.52
N PHE A 718 -17.02 14.51 16.07
CA PHE A 718 -17.99 15.60 15.91
C PHE A 718 -18.21 15.96 14.44
N LEU A 719 -17.12 16.10 13.69
CA LEU A 719 -17.19 16.50 12.28
C LEU A 719 -17.88 15.45 11.43
N VAL A 720 -17.50 14.18 11.58
CA VAL A 720 -18.15 13.10 10.84
C VAL A 720 -19.65 13.10 11.12
N GLY A 721 -20.07 13.31 12.39
CA GLY A 721 -21.47 13.40 12.75
C GLY A 721 -22.19 14.60 12.12
N ALA A 722 -21.64 15.79 12.27
CA ALA A 722 -22.24 17.02 11.76
C ALA A 722 -22.33 17.03 10.22
N VAL A 723 -21.23 16.71 9.54
CA VAL A 723 -21.16 16.68 8.07
C VAL A 723 -22.09 15.60 7.50
N SER A 724 -22.13 14.41 8.12
CA SER A 724 -23.02 13.34 7.66
C SER A 724 -24.48 13.74 7.72
N MET A 725 -24.91 14.47 8.75
CA MET A 725 -26.30 14.94 8.85
C MET A 725 -26.59 16.05 7.83
N LEU A 726 -25.67 16.99 7.66
CA LEU A 726 -25.83 18.06 6.67
C LEU A 726 -25.98 17.49 5.26
N VAL A 727 -25.04 16.64 4.84
CA VAL A 727 -25.01 16.09 3.48
C VAL A 727 -26.20 15.15 3.24
N SER A 728 -26.54 14.29 4.18
CA SER A 728 -27.67 13.37 4.00
C SER A 728 -29.01 14.13 3.96
N ASN A 729 -29.14 15.22 4.70
CA ASN A 729 -30.37 16.03 4.63
C ASN A 729 -30.48 16.82 3.32
N MET A 730 -29.39 17.05 2.58
CA MET A 730 -29.49 17.55 1.18
C MET A 730 -30.20 16.56 0.27
N LEU A 731 -30.08 15.26 0.55
CA LEU A 731 -30.76 14.20 -0.21
C LEU A 731 -32.19 13.94 0.29
N PHE A 732 -32.42 13.93 1.61
CA PHE A 732 -33.72 13.64 2.21
C PHE A 732 -34.61 14.87 2.46
N GLY A 733 -34.12 16.04 2.17
CA GLY A 733 -34.80 17.34 2.44
C GLY A 733 -34.25 18.04 3.67
N GLN A 734 -33.89 19.29 3.50
CA GLN A 734 -33.50 20.21 4.54
C GLN A 734 -34.70 20.71 5.34
N GLY A 735 -34.54 20.89 6.62
CA GLY A 735 -35.60 21.42 7.48
C GLY A 735 -35.03 22.02 8.77
N MET A 736 -35.93 22.54 9.62
CA MET A 736 -35.60 23.14 10.91
C MET A 736 -34.88 22.17 11.85
N TRP A 737 -35.04 20.86 11.61
CA TRP A 737 -34.39 19.79 12.38
C TRP A 737 -32.91 19.59 12.00
N THR A 738 -32.44 20.09 10.84
CA THR A 738 -31.08 19.82 10.37
C THR A 738 -30.00 20.31 11.34
N PRO A 739 -29.99 21.54 11.85
CA PRO A 739 -28.97 21.98 12.82
C PRO A 739 -28.97 21.16 14.10
N TRP A 740 -30.15 20.78 14.58
CA TRP A 740 -30.30 19.96 15.76
C TRP A 740 -29.73 18.57 15.55
N GLN A 741 -29.98 17.95 14.39
CA GLN A 741 -29.42 16.66 14.01
C GLN A 741 -27.90 16.70 13.88
N MET A 742 -27.36 17.75 13.25
CA MET A 742 -25.91 17.96 13.11
C MET A 742 -25.25 18.03 14.48
N PHE A 743 -25.83 18.82 15.38
CA PHE A 743 -25.30 18.98 16.73
C PHE A 743 -25.41 17.72 17.55
N ALA A 744 -26.59 17.11 17.61
CA ALA A 744 -26.82 15.91 18.38
C ALA A 744 -25.93 14.74 17.91
N MET A 745 -25.83 14.52 16.59
CA MET A 745 -25.00 13.45 16.03
C MET A 745 -23.51 13.76 16.24
N GLY A 746 -23.09 15.00 16.11
CA GLY A 746 -21.73 15.45 16.40
C GLY A 746 -21.33 15.17 17.85
N LEU A 747 -22.22 15.45 18.82
CA LEU A 747 -21.97 15.16 20.23
C LEU A 747 -21.78 13.67 20.52
N LEU A 748 -22.48 12.78 19.83
CA LEU A 748 -22.27 11.33 20.00
C LEU A 748 -20.84 10.95 19.69
N GLY A 749 -20.30 11.43 18.56
CA GLY A 749 -18.91 11.19 18.17
C GLY A 749 -17.91 11.88 19.08
N PHE A 750 -18.19 13.10 19.49
CA PHE A 750 -17.33 13.88 20.38
C PHE A 750 -17.10 13.21 21.73
N PHE A 751 -18.17 12.86 22.43
CA PHE A 751 -18.07 12.18 23.73
C PHE A 751 -17.48 10.78 23.61
N ALA A 752 -17.79 10.03 22.53
CA ALA A 752 -17.15 8.76 22.27
C ALA A 752 -15.62 8.91 22.19
N GLY A 753 -15.13 9.94 21.49
CA GLY A 753 -13.70 10.25 21.38
C GLY A 753 -13.03 10.59 22.70
N ILE A 754 -13.74 11.25 23.62
CA ILE A 754 -13.22 11.57 24.97
C ILE A 754 -13.20 10.30 25.85
N ILE A 755 -14.32 9.60 25.95
CA ILE A 755 -14.53 8.48 26.88
C ILE A 755 -13.61 7.30 26.51
N PHE A 756 -13.52 6.98 25.22
CA PHE A 756 -12.79 5.81 24.73
C PHE A 756 -11.36 6.12 24.23
N SER A 757 -10.82 7.30 24.55
CA SER A 757 -9.45 7.72 24.19
C SER A 757 -8.36 6.80 24.78
N LYS A 758 -8.57 6.27 26.01
CA LYS A 758 -7.57 5.50 26.76
C LYS A 758 -7.81 4.00 26.83
N LYS A 759 -9.08 3.59 27.00
CA LYS A 759 -9.48 2.19 27.16
C LYS A 759 -10.71 1.91 26.31
N ARG A 760 -10.68 0.80 25.58
CA ARG A 760 -11.77 0.34 24.71
C ARG A 760 -12.26 -1.02 25.17
N ASN A 761 -13.56 -1.09 25.43
CA ASN A 761 -14.25 -2.33 25.77
C ASN A 761 -15.53 -2.38 24.95
N THR A 762 -15.76 -3.49 24.26
CA THR A 762 -16.94 -3.71 23.43
C THR A 762 -18.23 -3.49 24.20
N LEU A 763 -18.33 -4.02 25.43
CA LEU A 763 -19.52 -3.87 26.25
C LEU A 763 -19.74 -2.40 26.63
N ALA A 764 -18.69 -1.70 27.07
CA ALA A 764 -18.78 -0.29 27.43
C ALA A 764 -19.17 0.58 26.21
N LEU A 765 -18.64 0.26 25.01
CA LEU A 765 -19.01 0.96 23.78
C LEU A 765 -20.47 0.71 23.39
N CYS A 766 -20.97 -0.51 23.53
CA CYS A 766 -22.38 -0.84 23.31
C CYS A 766 -23.30 -0.11 24.30
N ILE A 767 -22.94 -0.09 25.59
CA ILE A 767 -23.70 0.64 26.62
C ILE A 767 -23.70 2.14 26.30
N TYR A 768 -22.54 2.70 25.97
CA TYR A 768 -22.44 4.10 25.57
C TYR A 768 -23.28 4.39 24.31
N SER A 769 -23.19 3.54 23.28
CA SER A 769 -23.96 3.71 22.05
C SER A 769 -25.46 3.70 22.29
N PHE A 770 -25.94 2.83 23.17
CA PHE A 770 -27.34 2.76 23.55
C PHE A 770 -27.77 4.03 24.32
N LEU A 771 -27.05 4.37 25.39
CA LEU A 771 -27.40 5.48 26.27
C LEU A 771 -27.24 6.83 25.57
N SER A 772 -26.18 7.02 24.78
CA SER A 772 -25.92 8.29 24.08
C SER A 772 -26.97 8.57 23.01
N VAL A 773 -27.42 7.57 22.27
CA VAL A 773 -28.50 7.76 21.29
C VAL A 773 -29.82 8.04 21.98
N LEU A 774 -30.16 7.29 23.04
CA LEU A 774 -31.42 7.48 23.76
C LEU A 774 -31.47 8.84 24.47
N VAL A 775 -30.39 9.21 25.18
CA VAL A 775 -30.39 10.41 26.05
C VAL A 775 -29.94 11.65 25.31
N ILE A 776 -28.82 11.60 24.56
CA ILE A 776 -28.27 12.79 23.92
C ILE A 776 -29.01 13.05 22.61
N TYR A 777 -29.05 12.09 21.70
CA TYR A 777 -29.70 12.31 20.39
C TYR A 777 -31.22 12.44 20.56
N GLY A 778 -31.89 11.48 21.20
CA GLY A 778 -33.33 11.49 21.44
C GLY A 778 -33.75 12.69 22.29
N GLY A 779 -33.04 12.99 23.38
CA GLY A 779 -33.33 14.14 24.24
C GLY A 779 -33.27 15.48 23.47
N ILE A 780 -32.20 15.71 22.70
CA ILE A 780 -32.05 16.93 21.90
C ILE A 780 -33.12 17.01 20.80
N MET A 781 -33.41 15.92 20.10
CA MET A 781 -34.41 15.91 19.03
C MET A 781 -35.84 16.11 19.56
N ASN A 782 -36.18 15.49 20.69
CA ASN A 782 -37.50 15.67 21.34
C ASN A 782 -37.69 17.12 21.83
N ILE A 783 -36.63 17.72 22.43
CA ILE A 783 -36.67 19.15 22.83
C ILE A 783 -36.79 20.04 21.57
N SER A 784 -36.08 19.75 20.51
CA SER A 784 -36.19 20.50 19.26
C SER A 784 -37.60 20.45 18.66
N SER A 785 -38.27 19.31 18.80
CA SER A 785 -39.68 19.14 18.34
C SER A 785 -40.62 19.99 19.15
N VAL A 786 -40.47 20.02 20.48
CA VAL A 786 -41.25 20.95 21.32
C VAL A 786 -41.07 22.39 20.90
N LEU A 787 -39.84 22.84 20.75
CA LEU A 787 -39.53 24.24 20.40
C LEU A 787 -40.00 24.61 18.97
N THR A 788 -40.16 23.63 18.09
CA THR A 788 -40.55 23.86 16.70
C THR A 788 -42.05 23.82 16.49
N TYR A 789 -42.77 22.92 17.15
CA TYR A 789 -44.17 22.60 16.85
C TYR A 789 -45.15 23.04 17.91
N THR A 790 -44.73 23.54 19.08
CA THR A 790 -45.59 23.91 20.21
C THR A 790 -45.38 25.38 20.55
N THR A 791 -46.48 26.09 20.79
CA THR A 791 -46.47 27.48 21.31
C THR A 791 -46.39 27.49 22.84
N ASP A 792 -46.95 26.48 23.49
CA ASP A 792 -47.01 26.38 24.96
C ASP A 792 -45.88 25.47 25.49
N ILE A 793 -44.77 26.07 25.84
CA ILE A 793 -43.60 25.39 26.40
C ILE A 793 -43.76 25.28 27.94
N ASN A 794 -44.25 24.13 28.38
CA ASN A 794 -44.34 23.81 29.81
C ASN A 794 -43.80 22.40 30.08
N LEU A 795 -43.62 22.07 31.34
CA LEU A 795 -43.06 20.77 31.74
C LEU A 795 -43.92 19.58 31.26
N GLN A 796 -45.22 19.78 31.20
CA GLN A 796 -46.18 18.75 30.78
C GLN A 796 -46.06 18.48 29.28
N THR A 797 -45.90 19.53 28.47
CA THR A 797 -45.68 19.40 27.02
C THR A 797 -44.33 18.75 26.71
N ILE A 798 -43.28 19.15 27.40
CA ILE A 798 -41.92 18.58 27.22
C ILE A 798 -41.95 17.08 27.55
N THR A 799 -42.57 16.69 28.69
CA THR A 799 -42.65 15.28 29.05
C THR A 799 -43.50 14.48 28.09
N ALA A 800 -44.59 15.02 27.55
CA ALA A 800 -45.41 14.35 26.55
C ALA A 800 -44.64 14.05 25.27
N TYR A 801 -43.86 15.01 24.75
CA TYR A 801 -43.01 14.81 23.57
C TYR A 801 -41.88 13.81 23.81
N ILE A 802 -41.23 13.85 25.00
CA ILE A 802 -40.20 12.86 25.34
C ILE A 802 -40.80 11.48 25.40
N VAL A 803 -41.92 11.29 26.07
CA VAL A 803 -42.59 10.00 26.20
C VAL A 803 -43.02 9.44 24.84
N SER A 804 -43.57 10.28 23.97
CA SER A 804 -43.95 9.88 22.60
C SER A 804 -42.73 9.56 21.70
N GLY A 805 -41.56 10.17 21.94
CA GLY A 805 -40.33 9.94 21.21
C GLY A 805 -39.58 8.66 21.62
N ILE A 806 -39.76 8.20 22.88
CA ILE A 806 -39.04 7.04 23.43
C ILE A 806 -39.03 5.80 22.50
N PRO A 807 -40.16 5.36 21.90
CA PRO A 807 -40.16 4.19 21.04
C PRO A 807 -39.24 4.33 19.82
N PHE A 808 -39.25 5.51 19.19
CA PHE A 808 -38.37 5.77 18.02
C PHE A 808 -36.89 5.85 18.42
N ASP A 809 -36.63 6.51 19.56
CA ASP A 809 -35.27 6.65 20.09
C ASP A 809 -34.70 5.28 20.51
N LEU A 810 -35.58 4.40 21.05
CA LEU A 810 -35.21 3.05 21.42
C LEU A 810 -34.82 2.18 20.21
N ILE A 811 -35.57 2.25 19.11
CA ILE A 811 -35.23 1.57 17.86
C ILE A 811 -33.88 2.07 17.34
N HIS A 812 -33.64 3.38 17.35
CA HIS A 812 -32.38 3.98 16.93
C HIS A 812 -31.22 3.54 17.83
N ALA A 813 -31.40 3.55 19.15
CA ALA A 813 -30.40 3.09 20.11
C ALA A 813 -30.03 1.62 19.91
N VAL A 814 -31.03 0.73 19.78
CA VAL A 814 -30.84 -0.70 19.54
C VAL A 814 -30.16 -0.93 18.18
N SER A 815 -30.61 -0.25 17.12
CA SER A 815 -29.96 -0.36 15.79
C SER A 815 -28.49 0.04 15.83
N THR A 816 -28.17 1.11 16.55
CA THR A 816 -26.79 1.57 16.71
C THR A 816 -25.90 0.52 17.38
N VAL A 817 -26.43 -0.14 18.43
CA VAL A 817 -25.70 -1.25 19.09
C VAL A 817 -25.48 -2.43 18.13
N ILE A 818 -26.48 -2.81 17.33
CA ILE A 818 -26.35 -3.86 16.32
C ILE A 818 -25.22 -3.53 15.33
N PHE A 819 -25.23 -2.32 14.79
CA PHE A 819 -24.19 -1.91 13.83
C PHE A 819 -22.81 -1.79 14.48
N VAL A 820 -22.70 -1.33 15.71
CA VAL A 820 -21.43 -1.35 16.48
C VAL A 820 -20.92 -2.77 16.68
N LEU A 821 -21.80 -3.74 16.93
CA LEU A 821 -21.40 -5.14 17.07
C LEU A 821 -20.97 -5.79 15.76
N ILE A 822 -21.61 -5.45 14.65
CA ILE A 822 -21.32 -6.02 13.32
C ILE A 822 -20.06 -5.39 12.73
N THR A 823 -19.96 -4.06 12.70
CA THR A 823 -18.93 -3.32 11.96
C THR A 823 -17.85 -2.72 12.86
N GLY A 824 -18.11 -2.58 14.16
CA GLY A 824 -17.30 -1.79 15.08
C GLY A 824 -15.85 -2.25 15.16
N ASP A 825 -15.61 -3.56 15.36
CA ASP A 825 -14.25 -4.08 15.51
C ASP A 825 -13.43 -3.88 14.20
N ALA A 826 -14.02 -4.20 13.06
CA ALA A 826 -13.35 -4.09 11.76
C ALA A 826 -13.03 -2.63 11.39
N LEU A 827 -14.00 -1.73 11.54
CA LEU A 827 -13.84 -0.31 11.20
C LEU A 827 -12.86 0.36 12.18
N LEU A 828 -12.96 0.05 13.46
CA LEU A 828 -12.11 0.60 14.51
C LEU A 828 -10.64 0.20 14.30
N LYS A 829 -10.36 -1.06 13.98
CA LYS A 829 -9.02 -1.55 13.65
C LYS A 829 -8.45 -0.83 12.43
N LYS A 830 -9.22 -0.70 11.35
CA LYS A 830 -8.80 0.02 10.14
C LYS A 830 -8.48 1.50 10.42
N CYS A 831 -9.38 2.21 11.10
CA CYS A 831 -9.17 3.62 11.44
C CYS A 831 -7.97 3.82 12.38
N CYS A 832 -7.79 2.96 13.37
CA CYS A 832 -6.63 3.02 14.28
C CYS A 832 -5.32 2.78 13.53
N ARG A 833 -5.30 1.81 12.61
CA ARG A 833 -4.14 1.54 11.77
C ARG A 833 -3.80 2.74 10.89
N LEU A 834 -4.78 3.34 10.19
CA LEU A 834 -4.57 4.54 9.39
C LEU A 834 -4.02 5.69 10.23
N ARG A 835 -4.57 5.89 11.44
CA ARG A 835 -4.09 6.90 12.39
C ARG A 835 -2.62 6.72 12.75
N VAL A 836 -2.19 5.48 13.05
CA VAL A 836 -0.79 5.19 13.40
C VAL A 836 0.12 5.29 12.18
N LYS A 837 -0.27 4.68 11.06
CA LYS A 837 0.56 4.61 9.83
C LYS A 837 0.83 5.99 9.22
N PHE A 838 -0.16 6.85 9.21
CA PHE A 838 -0.07 8.18 8.57
C PHE A 838 0.03 9.32 9.57
N GLY A 839 0.10 9.04 10.87
CA GLY A 839 0.15 10.07 11.91
C GLY A 839 -1.08 10.96 11.97
N LEU A 840 -2.25 10.45 11.58
CA LEU A 840 -3.48 11.23 11.45
C LEU A 840 -3.98 11.75 12.81
N PHE A 841 -4.49 12.97 12.81
CA PHE A 841 -5.10 13.60 13.99
C PHE A 841 -4.19 13.63 15.24
N GLN A 842 -2.89 13.82 15.06
CA GLN A 842 -1.88 13.94 16.15
C GLN A 842 -1.78 15.36 16.72
#